data_45969c7775c3349790545c3ac0976d87
#
_entry.id   45969c7775c3349790545c3ac0976d87
#
_cell.length_a   1.000
_cell.length_b   1.000
_cell.length_c   1.000
_cell.angle_alpha   90.00
_cell.angle_beta   90.00
_cell.angle_gamma   90.00
#
_symmetry.space_group_name_H-M   'P 1'
#
loop_
_entity.id
_entity.type
_entity.pdbx_description
1 polymer ?
#
loop_
_entity_poly.entity_id
_entity_poly.type
_entity_poly.pdbx_seq_one_letter_code
_entity_poly.pdbx_strand_id
1 'polypeptide(L)'
;MKLSAVVPPVEQVQATVKRRWPIGVELLPGGAHARVWAPKAGRVELVAEPDGRATALEREANGYFSGAVPGLEAGGLYRFRLDGGDMRYPDPMSRFQPEGPHGPSQLVDPHRFAWTDQDWQGRAIKGQVIYEMHIGTFTHDGTWDAALRELPALADLGVTVLEVMPVSEFPGRFGWGYDGVNLFAPTRLYGDPDAMRRFVDGAHRLGLAVILDVVYNHFGPDGNYLKCFADDYFTDRYKNDWGESINFDGPNSEPVREFFLCNAAYWIAEYHLDGLRLDATQSIFDSSEERGEPHILAEISLTVRKAADGRAAILVGENEPQHASMVKPAEEGGCGLCAIWNDDLHHSAMVALTGRNEAYYSDYRGTPQEFVSALKYGFLYQGQWYRWQGKRRGMPALAMPRPAFVNFLQNHDQIANSARGSRLHALTAPGLLRAMTALILLGPGTPMLFQGQEFAAGAPFLYFADHKPDLAALVETGRAEFLAQFPSIAEPAMSAGLPKPQAEDSFTRCKLDHREREANAAVWTMHRDLLRLRREDPVFAAQRVGGLDGAVLGEEAFVLRFFGEEEGDDRLVLVNLGRDLTLRVLAEPLLAPPLVDGAWMLLWSSEEPAYGGGGSAAVEQSDGAWRLPGHAALVLAPARDFPKKSDGAGGNTTPVIVVSHGSETDCRA
;
A
#
# COMPACT_ATOMS: atom_id res chain seq x y z
N MET A 1 3.38 -5.49 -32.49
CA MET A 1 2.84 -6.80 -32.10
C MET A 1 1.49 -6.52 -31.46
N LYS A 2 0.38 -7.04 -32.00
CA LYS A 2 -0.95 -6.76 -31.41
C LYS A 2 -1.09 -7.67 -30.19
N LEU A 3 -1.00 -7.10 -28.97
CA LEU A 3 -1.42 -7.75 -27.74
C LEU A 3 -2.93 -7.96 -27.82
N SER A 4 -3.36 -9.14 -28.25
CA SER A 4 -4.76 -9.52 -28.07
C SER A 4 -4.92 -9.98 -26.63
N ALA A 5 -5.70 -9.25 -25.84
CA ALA A 5 -6.12 -9.69 -24.53
C ALA A 5 -6.78 -11.06 -24.64
N VAL A 6 -6.08 -12.10 -24.26
CA VAL A 6 -6.61 -13.47 -24.21
C VAL A 6 -7.27 -13.65 -22.85
N VAL A 7 -8.50 -13.13 -22.74
CA VAL A 7 -9.49 -13.92 -22.02
C VAL A 7 -10.00 -14.89 -23.08
N PRO A 8 -9.75 -16.20 -23.00
CA PRO A 8 -10.25 -17.12 -24.01
C PRO A 8 -11.77 -16.97 -24.08
N PRO A 9 -12.36 -16.97 -25.28
CA PRO A 9 -13.81 -16.97 -25.40
C PRO A 9 -14.35 -18.23 -24.73
N VAL A 10 -15.32 -18.03 -23.84
CA VAL A 10 -16.12 -19.09 -23.17
C VAL A 10 -16.98 -19.87 -24.20
N GLU A 11 -16.59 -19.95 -25.46
CA GLU A 11 -17.43 -20.38 -26.56
C GLU A 11 -17.48 -21.89 -26.82
N GLN A 12 -16.94 -22.77 -25.99
CA GLN A 12 -16.97 -24.22 -26.26
C GLN A 12 -17.58 -25.12 -25.19
N VAL A 13 -18.41 -24.60 -24.27
CA VAL A 13 -19.16 -25.47 -23.36
C VAL A 13 -20.63 -25.11 -23.37
N GLN A 14 -21.43 -26.04 -23.86
CA GLN A 14 -22.92 -26.07 -23.85
C GLN A 14 -23.64 -24.73 -24.02
N ALA A 15 -24.31 -24.54 -25.11
CA ALA A 15 -24.92 -23.33 -25.67
C ALA A 15 -26.05 -22.65 -24.85
N THR A 16 -26.13 -22.77 -23.50
CA THR A 16 -27.29 -22.26 -22.76
C THR A 16 -27.04 -21.55 -21.43
N VAL A 17 -25.83 -21.61 -20.85
CA VAL A 17 -25.58 -20.99 -19.54
C VAL A 17 -24.53 -19.89 -19.65
N LYS A 18 -24.96 -18.62 -19.57
CA LYS A 18 -24.04 -17.48 -19.54
C LYS A 18 -23.53 -17.27 -18.12
N ARG A 19 -22.32 -17.73 -17.84
CA ARG A 19 -21.58 -17.44 -16.61
C ARG A 19 -20.96 -16.06 -16.66
N ARG A 20 -20.84 -15.40 -15.50
CA ARG A 20 -20.09 -14.16 -15.33
C ARG A 20 -18.59 -14.44 -15.17
N TRP A 21 -18.27 -15.47 -14.38
CA TRP A 21 -16.90 -15.88 -14.09
C TRP A 21 -16.57 -17.23 -14.72
N PRO A 22 -15.33 -17.42 -15.21
CA PRO A 22 -14.96 -18.67 -15.87
C PRO A 22 -14.90 -19.85 -14.91
N ILE A 23 -14.66 -19.63 -13.61
CA ILE A 23 -14.55 -20.66 -12.58
C ILE A 23 -15.37 -20.30 -11.33
N GLY A 24 -15.55 -21.26 -10.41
CA GLY A 24 -16.28 -21.11 -9.14
C GLY A 24 -17.76 -21.43 -9.24
N VAL A 25 -18.49 -21.24 -8.13
CA VAL A 25 -19.92 -21.43 -8.04
C VAL A 25 -20.66 -20.10 -8.10
N GLU A 26 -21.60 -19.98 -9.04
CA GLU A 26 -22.35 -18.76 -9.27
C GLU A 26 -23.85 -19.00 -9.12
N LEU A 27 -24.55 -17.98 -8.59
CA LEU A 27 -26.01 -17.94 -8.59
C LEU A 27 -26.50 -17.49 -9.97
N LEU A 28 -27.34 -18.30 -10.59
CA LEU A 28 -27.95 -18.04 -11.89
C LEU A 28 -29.49 -18.15 -11.79
N PRO A 29 -30.26 -17.65 -12.76
CA PRO A 29 -31.70 -17.89 -12.80
C PRO A 29 -32.02 -19.40 -12.75
N GLY A 30 -32.74 -19.83 -11.72
CA GLY A 30 -33.13 -21.23 -11.52
C GLY A 30 -32.20 -22.08 -10.68
N GLY A 31 -31.16 -21.50 -10.07
CA GLY A 31 -30.24 -22.19 -9.16
C GLY A 31 -28.78 -21.78 -9.32
N ALA A 32 -27.87 -22.55 -8.77
CA ALA A 32 -26.45 -22.31 -8.92
C ALA A 32 -25.86 -23.10 -10.10
N HIS A 33 -24.71 -22.65 -10.58
CA HIS A 33 -23.87 -23.38 -11.54
C HIS A 33 -22.43 -23.41 -11.04
N ALA A 34 -21.86 -24.61 -10.95
CA ALA A 34 -20.49 -24.84 -10.51
C ALA A 34 -19.57 -25.09 -11.70
N ARG A 35 -18.31 -24.60 -11.62
CA ARG A 35 -17.21 -24.98 -12.50
C ARG A 35 -15.90 -24.96 -11.75
N VAL A 36 -15.19 -26.09 -11.70
CA VAL A 36 -13.95 -26.25 -10.93
C VAL A 36 -12.92 -27.03 -11.75
N TRP A 37 -11.66 -26.67 -11.59
CA TRP A 37 -10.53 -27.36 -12.23
C TRP A 37 -10.01 -28.46 -11.31
N ALA A 38 -10.09 -29.73 -11.77
CA ALA A 38 -9.63 -30.90 -11.05
C ALA A 38 -9.15 -31.98 -12.05
N PRO A 39 -8.05 -31.74 -12.79
CA PRO A 39 -7.67 -32.55 -13.96
C PRO A 39 -7.42 -34.02 -13.66
N LYS A 40 -6.98 -34.35 -12.43
CA LYS A 40 -6.68 -35.72 -12.00
C LYS A 40 -7.90 -36.48 -11.50
N ALA A 41 -8.99 -35.79 -11.15
CA ALA A 41 -10.19 -36.43 -10.67
C ALA A 41 -10.94 -37.17 -11.78
N GLY A 42 -11.41 -38.37 -11.49
CA GLY A 42 -12.32 -39.11 -12.36
C GLY A 42 -13.77 -38.67 -12.21
N ARG A 43 -14.15 -38.13 -11.05
CA ARG A 43 -15.48 -37.66 -10.71
C ARG A 43 -15.40 -36.48 -9.73
N VAL A 44 -16.20 -35.47 -9.98
CA VAL A 44 -16.37 -34.32 -9.07
C VAL A 44 -17.86 -34.14 -8.76
N GLU A 45 -18.18 -33.94 -7.51
CA GLU A 45 -19.52 -33.68 -7.03
C GLU A 45 -19.52 -32.42 -6.16
N LEU A 46 -20.53 -31.57 -6.33
CA LEU A 46 -20.85 -30.53 -5.37
C LEU A 46 -21.86 -31.09 -4.35
N VAL A 47 -21.55 -30.99 -3.07
CA VAL A 47 -22.36 -31.47 -1.97
C VAL A 47 -22.92 -30.27 -1.21
N ALA A 48 -24.25 -30.08 -1.26
CA ALA A 48 -24.94 -29.07 -0.48
C ALA A 48 -25.02 -29.50 0.99
N GLU A 49 -24.92 -28.56 1.92
CA GLU A 49 -24.99 -28.80 3.34
C GLU A 49 -26.17 -28.02 3.97
N PRO A 50 -26.79 -28.53 5.05
CA PRO A 50 -26.42 -29.75 5.79
C PRO A 50 -27.02 -31.05 5.23
N ASP A 51 -27.92 -31.00 4.24
CA ASP A 51 -28.71 -32.14 3.77
C ASP A 51 -27.86 -33.22 3.05
N GLY A 52 -26.63 -32.92 2.69
CA GLY A 52 -25.70 -33.84 2.05
C GLY A 52 -26.05 -34.18 0.59
N ARG A 53 -26.95 -33.44 -0.04
CA ARG A 53 -27.38 -33.67 -1.41
C ARG A 53 -26.20 -33.42 -2.36
N ALA A 54 -25.78 -34.47 -3.08
CA ALA A 54 -24.69 -34.43 -4.00
C ALA A 54 -25.20 -34.24 -5.44
N THR A 55 -24.59 -33.31 -6.17
CA THR A 55 -24.80 -33.07 -7.60
C THR A 55 -23.50 -33.42 -8.34
N ALA A 56 -23.52 -34.42 -9.21
CA ALA A 56 -22.38 -34.76 -10.03
C ALA A 56 -22.18 -33.69 -11.12
N LEU A 57 -20.91 -33.30 -11.32
CA LEU A 57 -20.52 -32.38 -12.37
C LEU A 57 -20.02 -33.14 -13.61
N GLU A 58 -20.26 -32.58 -14.78
CA GLU A 58 -19.81 -33.14 -16.04
C GLU A 58 -18.37 -32.72 -16.32
N ARG A 59 -17.56 -33.67 -16.80
CA ARG A 59 -16.16 -33.40 -17.17
C ARG A 59 -16.09 -32.64 -18.49
N GLU A 60 -15.38 -31.53 -18.49
CA GLU A 60 -15.03 -30.75 -19.70
C GLU A 60 -13.64 -31.16 -20.23
N ALA A 61 -13.29 -30.57 -21.39
CA ALA A 61 -11.90 -30.56 -21.84
C ALA A 61 -10.99 -29.83 -20.82
N ASN A 62 -9.70 -30.07 -20.87
CA ASN A 62 -8.69 -29.43 -20.00
C ASN A 62 -8.86 -29.67 -18.48
N GLY A 63 -9.60 -30.71 -18.10
CA GLY A 63 -9.72 -31.14 -16.70
C GLY A 63 -10.65 -30.33 -15.84
N TYR A 64 -11.52 -29.50 -16.42
CA TYR A 64 -12.60 -28.85 -15.68
C TYR A 64 -13.79 -29.81 -15.51
N PHE A 65 -14.58 -29.52 -14.46
CA PHE A 65 -15.87 -30.12 -14.21
C PHE A 65 -16.91 -29.03 -13.99
N SER A 66 -18.07 -29.13 -14.63
CA SER A 66 -19.13 -28.11 -14.49
C SER A 66 -20.52 -28.73 -14.50
N GLY A 67 -21.48 -27.95 -14.00
CA GLY A 67 -22.87 -28.34 -14.04
C GLY A 67 -23.80 -27.45 -13.24
N ALA A 68 -25.09 -27.53 -13.56
CA ALA A 68 -26.13 -26.86 -12.78
C ALA A 68 -26.30 -27.57 -11.41
N VAL A 69 -26.53 -26.78 -10.37
CA VAL A 69 -26.75 -27.25 -9.00
C VAL A 69 -28.14 -26.80 -8.56
N PRO A 70 -29.21 -27.55 -8.89
CA PRO A 70 -30.57 -27.16 -8.58
C PRO A 70 -30.81 -27.06 -7.07
N GLY A 71 -31.53 -26.00 -6.64
CA GLY A 71 -31.93 -25.81 -5.24
C GLY A 71 -30.80 -25.41 -4.28
N LEU A 72 -29.62 -25.04 -4.80
CA LEU A 72 -28.63 -24.29 -4.04
C LEU A 72 -28.92 -22.81 -4.26
N GLU A 73 -29.29 -22.12 -3.20
CA GLU A 73 -29.70 -20.70 -3.19
C GLU A 73 -28.64 -19.84 -2.51
N ALA A 74 -28.77 -18.51 -2.61
CA ALA A 74 -27.92 -17.56 -1.89
C ALA A 74 -27.91 -17.86 -0.38
N GLY A 75 -26.73 -17.86 0.22
CA GLY A 75 -26.50 -18.24 1.61
C GLY A 75 -26.35 -19.76 1.83
N GLY A 76 -26.65 -20.58 0.83
CA GLY A 76 -26.49 -22.04 0.91
C GLY A 76 -25.02 -22.45 1.05
N LEU A 77 -24.77 -23.44 1.91
CA LEU A 77 -23.43 -23.96 2.17
C LEU A 77 -23.15 -25.17 1.28
N TYR A 78 -21.90 -25.29 0.83
CA TYR A 78 -21.48 -26.41 -0.05
C TYR A 78 -20.01 -26.72 0.07
N ARG A 79 -19.64 -27.94 -0.35
CA ARG A 79 -18.26 -28.41 -0.54
C ARG A 79 -18.15 -29.25 -1.81
N PHE A 80 -16.94 -29.44 -2.29
CA PHE A 80 -16.65 -30.40 -3.36
C PHE A 80 -16.22 -31.75 -2.76
N ARG A 81 -16.64 -32.84 -3.42
CA ARG A 81 -16.19 -34.20 -3.17
C ARG A 81 -15.55 -34.77 -4.44
N LEU A 82 -14.34 -35.29 -4.30
CA LEU A 82 -13.56 -35.83 -5.41
C LEU A 82 -13.59 -37.37 -5.34
N ASP A 83 -13.79 -38.01 -6.50
CA ASP A 83 -13.72 -39.46 -6.72
C ASP A 83 -14.58 -40.31 -5.76
N GLY A 84 -15.66 -39.72 -5.23
CA GLY A 84 -16.55 -40.41 -4.28
C GLY A 84 -15.94 -40.69 -2.90
N GLY A 85 -14.80 -40.06 -2.58
CA GLY A 85 -14.14 -40.17 -1.27
C GLY A 85 -14.99 -39.59 -0.13
N ASP A 86 -14.57 -39.88 1.11
CA ASP A 86 -15.27 -39.39 2.30
C ASP A 86 -14.99 -37.91 2.59
N MET A 87 -13.81 -37.43 2.15
CA MET A 87 -13.40 -36.05 2.36
C MET A 87 -14.17 -35.09 1.45
N ARG A 88 -14.52 -33.95 2.03
CA ARG A 88 -15.16 -32.82 1.33
C ARG A 88 -14.30 -31.57 1.51
N TYR A 89 -14.05 -30.88 0.41
CA TYR A 89 -13.14 -29.73 0.35
C TYR A 89 -13.91 -28.44 0.08
N PRO A 90 -13.49 -27.31 0.65
CA PRO A 90 -14.01 -26.00 0.26
C PRO A 90 -13.76 -25.74 -1.23
N ASP A 91 -14.53 -24.83 -1.82
CA ASP A 91 -14.33 -24.38 -3.19
C ASP A 91 -13.01 -23.60 -3.29
N PRO A 92 -12.10 -23.93 -4.22
CA PRO A 92 -10.92 -23.12 -4.53
C PRO A 92 -11.25 -21.64 -4.78
N MET A 93 -12.42 -21.37 -5.36
CA MET A 93 -12.96 -20.02 -5.58
C MET A 93 -14.08 -19.63 -4.62
N SER A 94 -14.05 -20.12 -3.42
CA SER A 94 -15.04 -19.73 -2.40
C SER A 94 -15.10 -18.21 -2.27
N ARG A 95 -16.31 -17.67 -2.31
CA ARG A 95 -16.56 -16.23 -2.15
C ARG A 95 -16.85 -15.81 -0.72
N PHE A 96 -17.08 -16.77 0.16
CA PHE A 96 -17.17 -16.60 1.60
C PHE A 96 -17.02 -17.94 2.33
N GLN A 97 -16.27 -17.91 3.43
CA GLN A 97 -16.00 -19.06 4.31
C GLN A 97 -16.50 -18.74 5.71
N PRO A 98 -17.81 -18.88 6.01
CA PRO A 98 -18.38 -18.44 7.29
C PRO A 98 -17.83 -19.18 8.51
N GLU A 99 -17.32 -20.40 8.32
CA GLU A 99 -16.73 -21.25 9.36
C GLU A 99 -15.19 -21.35 9.24
N GLY A 100 -14.58 -20.49 8.46
CA GLY A 100 -13.14 -20.48 8.20
C GLY A 100 -12.71 -21.43 7.08
N PRO A 101 -11.41 -21.51 6.79
CA PRO A 101 -10.88 -22.15 5.57
C PRO A 101 -11.09 -23.67 5.54
N HIS A 102 -11.39 -24.30 6.67
CA HIS A 102 -11.72 -25.73 6.76
C HIS A 102 -13.23 -25.98 6.70
N GLY A 103 -14.03 -24.93 6.76
CA GLY A 103 -15.48 -25.00 6.72
C GLY A 103 -16.07 -25.14 5.30
N PRO A 104 -17.40 -25.18 5.18
CA PRO A 104 -18.06 -25.13 3.89
C PRO A 104 -17.95 -23.72 3.27
N SER A 105 -17.94 -23.67 1.96
CA SER A 105 -18.09 -22.45 1.18
C SER A 105 -19.57 -22.01 1.18
N GLN A 106 -19.80 -20.70 1.16
CA GLN A 106 -21.14 -20.14 1.05
C GLN A 106 -21.38 -19.51 -0.32
N LEU A 107 -22.53 -19.83 -0.93
CA LEU A 107 -22.95 -19.17 -2.17
C LEU A 107 -23.37 -17.72 -1.88
N VAL A 108 -22.66 -16.78 -2.46
CA VAL A 108 -22.90 -15.33 -2.32
C VAL A 108 -23.67 -14.82 -3.52
N ASP A 109 -24.72 -14.03 -3.27
CA ASP A 109 -25.43 -13.27 -4.32
C ASP A 109 -24.81 -11.85 -4.43
N PRO A 110 -24.05 -11.56 -5.49
CA PRO A 110 -23.41 -10.25 -5.66
C PRO A 110 -24.43 -9.13 -5.98
N HIS A 111 -25.62 -9.49 -6.47
CA HIS A 111 -26.65 -8.54 -6.87
C HIS A 111 -27.54 -8.08 -5.71
N ARG A 112 -27.38 -8.67 -4.54
CA ARG A 112 -28.12 -8.29 -3.32
C ARG A 112 -27.71 -6.91 -2.81
N PHE A 113 -26.45 -6.53 -2.98
CA PHE A 113 -25.94 -5.24 -2.54
C PHE A 113 -26.28 -4.14 -3.56
N ALA A 114 -26.89 -3.06 -3.07
CA ALA A 114 -27.23 -1.90 -3.89
C ALA A 114 -26.12 -0.85 -3.78
N TRP A 115 -25.26 -0.80 -4.77
CA TRP A 115 -24.19 0.19 -4.88
C TRP A 115 -24.75 1.58 -5.10
N THR A 116 -24.09 2.61 -4.54
CA THR A 116 -24.45 4.03 -4.71
C THR A 116 -23.35 4.84 -5.41
N ASP A 117 -22.33 4.17 -5.94
CA ASP A 117 -21.12 4.73 -6.52
C ASP A 117 -21.09 4.77 -8.06
N GLN A 118 -22.26 4.81 -8.71
CA GLN A 118 -22.37 4.74 -10.18
C GLN A 118 -21.59 5.86 -10.90
N ASP A 119 -21.42 7.02 -10.26
CA ASP A 119 -20.70 8.17 -10.82
C ASP A 119 -19.20 8.16 -10.48
N TRP A 120 -18.73 7.17 -9.72
CA TRP A 120 -17.34 7.06 -9.32
C TRP A 120 -16.43 6.70 -10.50
N GLN A 121 -15.40 7.53 -10.74
CA GLN A 121 -14.48 7.39 -11.88
C GLN A 121 -13.13 6.77 -11.53
N GLY A 122 -12.94 6.32 -10.27
CA GLY A 122 -11.63 5.89 -9.79
C GLY A 122 -10.63 7.04 -9.62
N ARG A 123 -9.37 6.69 -9.38
CA ARG A 123 -8.28 7.65 -9.19
C ARG A 123 -7.06 7.24 -10.00
N ALA A 124 -6.40 8.21 -10.66
CA ALA A 124 -5.05 8.00 -11.20
C ALA A 124 -4.02 8.27 -10.09
N ILE A 125 -2.84 7.64 -10.14
CA ILE A 125 -1.81 7.72 -9.08
C ILE A 125 -1.28 9.14 -8.82
N LYS A 126 -1.23 10.00 -9.84
CA LYS A 126 -0.77 11.38 -9.68
C LYS A 126 -1.68 12.17 -8.75
N GLY A 127 -1.08 12.87 -7.79
CA GLY A 127 -1.79 13.70 -6.81
C GLY A 127 -2.34 12.93 -5.61
N GLN A 128 -2.19 11.61 -5.57
CA GLN A 128 -2.76 10.81 -4.49
C GLN A 128 -1.90 10.80 -3.23
N VAL A 129 -2.56 10.49 -2.11
CA VAL A 129 -2.01 10.23 -0.79
C VAL A 129 -2.56 8.88 -0.34
N ILE A 130 -1.68 7.91 -0.17
CA ILE A 130 -2.05 6.55 0.23
C ILE A 130 -2.08 6.45 1.76
N TYR A 131 -3.01 5.68 2.29
CA TYR A 131 -3.11 5.35 3.71
C TYR A 131 -3.23 3.82 3.84
N GLU A 132 -2.14 3.20 4.28
CA GLU A 132 -2.07 1.76 4.54
C GLU A 132 -2.76 1.42 5.85
N MET A 133 -3.67 0.43 5.83
CA MET A 133 -4.47 0.06 7.00
C MET A 133 -4.74 -1.44 7.10
N HIS A 134 -4.74 -1.94 8.33
CA HIS A 134 -5.15 -3.30 8.69
C HIS A 134 -6.51 -3.27 9.39
N ILE A 135 -7.54 -3.80 8.77
CA ILE A 135 -8.94 -3.71 9.28
C ILE A 135 -9.07 -4.21 10.72
N GLY A 136 -8.44 -5.35 11.05
CA GLY A 136 -8.52 -5.96 12.38
C GLY A 136 -7.92 -5.12 13.52
N THR A 137 -7.04 -4.16 13.21
CA THR A 137 -6.38 -3.30 14.22
C THR A 137 -6.65 -1.81 14.03
N PHE A 138 -7.30 -1.41 12.92
CA PHE A 138 -7.61 -0.01 12.66
C PHE A 138 -8.56 0.59 13.70
N THR A 139 -9.48 -0.23 14.22
CA THR A 139 -10.37 0.15 15.31
C THR A 139 -10.35 -0.89 16.42
N HIS A 140 -10.90 -0.57 17.59
CA HIS A 140 -11.05 -1.53 18.68
C HIS A 140 -11.89 -2.75 18.25
N ASP A 141 -12.99 -2.52 17.50
CA ASP A 141 -13.88 -3.59 17.04
C ASP A 141 -13.22 -4.47 15.96
N GLY A 142 -12.35 -3.88 15.13
CA GLY A 142 -11.62 -4.59 14.08
C GLY A 142 -12.52 -5.12 12.95
N THR A 143 -13.55 -4.35 12.56
CA THR A 143 -14.51 -4.73 11.53
C THR A 143 -14.66 -3.67 10.45
N TRP A 144 -15.18 -4.06 9.26
CA TRP A 144 -15.47 -3.15 8.16
C TRP A 144 -16.37 -1.98 8.57
N ASP A 145 -17.46 -2.28 9.29
CA ASP A 145 -18.42 -1.26 9.71
C ASP A 145 -17.82 -0.30 10.75
N ALA A 146 -16.89 -0.77 11.59
CA ALA A 146 -16.16 0.10 12.51
C ALA A 146 -15.14 0.99 11.77
N ALA A 147 -14.41 0.42 10.82
CA ALA A 147 -13.47 1.17 9.99
C ALA A 147 -14.18 2.25 9.16
N LEU A 148 -15.34 1.93 8.58
CA LEU A 148 -16.15 2.88 7.82
C LEU A 148 -16.49 4.16 8.62
N ARG A 149 -16.74 4.04 9.93
CA ARG A 149 -17.05 5.20 10.79
C ARG A 149 -15.90 6.19 10.92
N GLU A 150 -14.66 5.76 10.72
CA GLU A 150 -13.45 6.57 10.82
C GLU A 150 -13.03 7.23 9.50
N LEU A 151 -13.59 6.80 8.35
CA LEU A 151 -13.19 7.31 7.03
C LEU A 151 -13.43 8.82 6.83
N PRO A 152 -14.50 9.45 7.39
CA PRO A 152 -14.67 10.90 7.27
C PRO A 152 -13.47 11.70 7.80
N ALA A 153 -12.84 11.23 8.89
CA ALA A 153 -11.66 11.89 9.44
C ALA A 153 -10.45 11.77 8.51
N LEU A 154 -10.26 10.61 7.85
CA LEU A 154 -9.18 10.44 6.89
C LEU A 154 -9.37 11.29 5.62
N ALA A 155 -10.61 11.42 5.16
CA ALA A 155 -10.94 12.31 4.04
C ALA A 155 -10.66 13.79 4.39
N ASP A 156 -11.07 14.22 5.60
CA ASP A 156 -10.79 15.59 6.11
C ASP A 156 -9.28 15.84 6.29
N LEU A 157 -8.52 14.83 6.70
CA LEU A 157 -7.05 14.88 6.77
C LEU A 157 -6.42 15.17 5.41
N GLY A 158 -7.02 14.67 4.31
CA GLY A 158 -6.51 14.79 2.95
C GLY A 158 -5.96 13.49 2.37
N VAL A 159 -6.23 12.33 2.98
CA VAL A 159 -6.04 11.01 2.37
C VAL A 159 -6.93 10.89 1.14
N THR A 160 -6.49 10.18 0.11
CA THR A 160 -7.24 10.00 -1.14
C THR A 160 -7.34 8.54 -1.59
N VAL A 161 -6.48 7.68 -1.07
CA VAL A 161 -6.45 6.23 -1.39
C VAL A 161 -6.26 5.45 -0.09
N LEU A 162 -7.13 4.51 0.17
CA LEU A 162 -6.96 3.51 1.23
C LEU A 162 -6.29 2.27 0.63
N GLU A 163 -5.15 1.86 1.18
CA GLU A 163 -4.49 0.61 0.87
C GLU A 163 -4.76 -0.37 2.00
N VAL A 164 -5.68 -1.31 1.75
CA VAL A 164 -6.11 -2.28 2.74
C VAL A 164 -5.18 -3.49 2.70
N MET A 165 -4.55 -3.82 3.83
CA MET A 165 -3.75 -5.04 3.99
C MET A 165 -4.58 -6.29 3.65
N PRO A 166 -3.95 -7.46 3.34
CA PRO A 166 -4.65 -8.60 2.76
C PRO A 166 -5.85 -9.07 3.58
N VAL A 167 -6.94 -9.38 2.89
CA VAL A 167 -8.22 -9.79 3.49
C VAL A 167 -8.69 -11.17 3.07
N SER A 168 -7.91 -11.91 2.29
CA SER A 168 -8.27 -13.28 1.92
C SER A 168 -8.42 -14.16 3.15
N GLU A 169 -9.41 -15.07 3.14
CA GLU A 169 -9.70 -15.92 4.31
C GLU A 169 -8.47 -16.76 4.71
N PHE A 170 -8.18 -16.77 6.00
CA PHE A 170 -7.06 -17.47 6.63
C PHE A 170 -7.51 -18.17 7.92
N PRO A 171 -6.77 -19.17 8.42
CA PRO A 171 -7.10 -19.87 9.68
C PRO A 171 -6.84 -18.97 10.90
N GLY A 172 -7.48 -19.36 12.02
CA GLY A 172 -7.31 -18.66 13.29
C GLY A 172 -8.31 -17.52 13.50
N ARG A 173 -8.03 -16.69 14.52
CA ARG A 173 -8.89 -15.58 14.99
C ARG A 173 -8.30 -14.20 14.70
N PHE A 174 -7.02 -14.13 14.35
CA PHE A 174 -6.31 -12.91 13.99
C PHE A 174 -5.07 -13.25 13.16
N GLY A 175 -4.66 -12.33 12.31
CA GLY A 175 -3.48 -12.42 11.45
C GLY A 175 -3.33 -11.17 10.62
N TRP A 176 -2.16 -10.96 10.04
CA TRP A 176 -1.91 -9.86 9.11
C TRP A 176 -2.66 -10.00 7.79
N GLY A 177 -3.05 -11.25 7.43
CA GLY A 177 -3.70 -11.57 6.17
C GLY A 177 -2.78 -12.19 5.11
N TYR A 178 -1.46 -12.24 5.32
CA TYR A 178 -0.51 -12.84 4.36
C TYR A 178 -0.52 -14.37 4.35
N ASP A 179 -1.24 -14.99 5.27
CA ASP A 179 -1.49 -16.45 5.30
C ASP A 179 -2.82 -16.85 4.61
N GLY A 180 -3.32 -16.04 3.68
CA GLY A 180 -4.57 -16.26 2.97
C GLY A 180 -4.55 -17.54 2.14
N VAL A 181 -5.67 -18.30 2.16
CA VAL A 181 -5.82 -19.59 1.44
C VAL A 181 -7.04 -19.64 0.54
N ASN A 182 -8.03 -18.79 0.76
CA ASN A 182 -9.21 -18.65 -0.11
C ASN A 182 -9.22 -17.23 -0.69
N LEU A 183 -8.51 -17.03 -1.82
CA LEU A 183 -8.22 -15.70 -2.35
C LEU A 183 -9.46 -14.89 -2.78
N PHE A 184 -10.61 -15.53 -3.01
CA PHE A 184 -11.86 -14.87 -3.40
C PHE A 184 -12.79 -14.58 -2.21
N ALA A 185 -12.48 -15.07 -1.02
CA ALA A 185 -13.30 -14.89 0.17
C ALA A 185 -12.69 -13.82 1.07
N PRO A 186 -13.35 -12.67 1.28
CA PRO A 186 -12.94 -11.78 2.35
C PRO A 186 -13.12 -12.49 3.69
N THR A 187 -12.13 -12.33 4.59
CA THR A 187 -12.15 -13.05 5.87
C THR A 187 -13.38 -12.71 6.71
N ARG A 188 -14.00 -13.76 7.25
CA ARG A 188 -15.13 -13.67 8.18
C ARG A 188 -14.85 -12.81 9.41
N LEU A 189 -13.57 -12.64 9.76
CA LEU A 189 -13.14 -11.94 10.97
C LEU A 189 -13.48 -10.44 10.95
N TYR A 190 -13.62 -9.85 9.76
CA TYR A 190 -13.92 -8.42 9.61
C TYR A 190 -15.38 -8.15 9.28
N GLY A 191 -16.19 -9.20 9.06
CA GLY A 191 -17.60 -9.14 8.70
C GLY A 191 -17.94 -9.99 7.48
N ASP A 192 -19.16 -9.87 6.98
CA ASP A 192 -19.62 -10.56 5.78
C ASP A 192 -19.19 -9.82 4.50
N PRO A 193 -19.35 -10.43 3.32
CA PRO A 193 -19.00 -9.79 2.04
C PRO A 193 -19.71 -8.44 1.81
N ASP A 194 -20.94 -8.28 2.29
CA ASP A 194 -21.69 -7.03 2.14
C ASP A 194 -21.15 -5.92 3.07
N ALA A 195 -20.54 -6.27 4.21
CA ALA A 195 -19.86 -5.30 5.06
C ALA A 195 -18.64 -4.68 4.35
N MET A 196 -17.85 -5.49 3.62
CA MET A 196 -16.76 -4.98 2.79
C MET A 196 -17.30 -4.09 1.66
N ARG A 197 -18.41 -4.48 0.99
CA ARG A 197 -19.04 -3.65 -0.05
C ARG A 197 -19.50 -2.31 0.52
N ARG A 198 -20.13 -2.30 1.72
CA ARG A 198 -20.52 -1.04 2.41
C ARG A 198 -19.33 -0.15 2.70
N PHE A 199 -18.20 -0.74 3.08
CA PHE A 199 -16.97 0.02 3.34
C PHE A 199 -16.48 0.70 2.06
N VAL A 200 -16.38 -0.03 0.94
CA VAL A 200 -15.93 0.52 -0.35
C VAL A 200 -16.90 1.60 -0.86
N ASP A 201 -18.21 1.32 -0.88
CA ASP A 201 -19.24 2.27 -1.29
C ASP A 201 -19.21 3.55 -0.43
N GLY A 202 -18.99 3.39 0.88
CA GLY A 202 -18.86 4.51 1.80
C GLY A 202 -17.57 5.32 1.59
N ALA A 203 -16.46 4.66 1.25
CA ALA A 203 -15.21 5.32 0.88
C ALA A 203 -15.38 6.16 -0.40
N HIS A 204 -16.01 5.61 -1.44
CA HIS A 204 -16.28 6.31 -2.68
C HIS A 204 -17.13 7.57 -2.47
N ARG A 205 -18.17 7.50 -1.61
CA ARG A 205 -18.98 8.68 -1.25
C ARG A 205 -18.17 9.80 -0.59
N LEU A 206 -17.07 9.46 0.08
CA LEU A 206 -16.14 10.43 0.68
C LEU A 206 -15.01 10.85 -0.28
N GLY A 207 -15.02 10.35 -1.53
CA GLY A 207 -13.98 10.62 -2.51
C GLY A 207 -12.69 9.85 -2.28
N LEU A 208 -12.71 8.78 -1.47
CA LEU A 208 -11.57 7.90 -1.20
C LEU A 208 -11.60 6.69 -2.15
N ALA A 209 -10.52 6.46 -2.88
CA ALA A 209 -10.30 5.21 -3.59
C ALA A 209 -9.89 4.10 -2.61
N VAL A 210 -10.15 2.85 -2.96
CA VAL A 210 -9.76 1.68 -2.16
C VAL A 210 -8.97 0.70 -3.02
N ILE A 211 -7.72 0.43 -2.65
CA ILE A 211 -6.91 -0.63 -3.25
C ILE A 211 -6.68 -1.74 -2.23
N LEU A 212 -6.55 -2.96 -2.72
CA LEU A 212 -6.36 -4.14 -1.89
C LEU A 212 -4.94 -4.69 -2.07
N ASP A 213 -4.30 -4.99 -0.97
CA ASP A 213 -3.07 -5.76 -0.95
C ASP A 213 -3.39 -7.24 -1.21
N VAL A 214 -2.80 -7.80 -2.26
CA VAL A 214 -3.03 -9.18 -2.70
C VAL A 214 -1.73 -9.98 -2.72
N VAL A 215 -1.80 -11.18 -2.16
CA VAL A 215 -0.69 -12.12 -2.04
C VAL A 215 -0.78 -13.14 -3.17
N TYR A 216 -0.02 -12.93 -4.25
CA TYR A 216 -0.01 -13.82 -5.42
C TYR A 216 1.32 -14.55 -5.61
N ASN A 217 2.21 -14.43 -4.63
CA ASN A 217 3.51 -15.10 -4.63
C ASN A 217 3.50 -16.44 -3.86
N HIS A 218 2.55 -16.66 -2.95
CA HIS A 218 2.40 -17.87 -2.15
C HIS A 218 0.98 -18.02 -1.59
N PHE A 219 0.72 -19.13 -0.91
CA PHE A 219 -0.48 -19.38 -0.11
C PHE A 219 -0.10 -19.71 1.32
N GLY A 220 -1.01 -19.42 2.25
CA GLY A 220 -0.85 -19.80 3.64
C GLY A 220 -0.67 -21.31 3.84
N PRO A 221 -0.01 -21.73 4.91
CA PRO A 221 0.38 -23.12 5.14
C PRO A 221 -0.75 -24.00 5.70
N ASP A 222 -1.88 -23.43 6.14
CA ASP A 222 -2.99 -24.15 6.77
C ASP A 222 -4.32 -23.77 6.13
N GLY A 223 -5.07 -24.77 5.64
CA GLY A 223 -6.35 -24.56 4.96
C GLY A 223 -6.26 -24.43 3.44
N ASN A 224 -5.07 -24.52 2.85
CA ASN A 224 -4.90 -24.58 1.41
C ASN A 224 -5.19 -25.98 0.88
N TYR A 225 -6.31 -26.13 0.16
CA TYR A 225 -6.73 -27.38 -0.44
C TYR A 225 -6.53 -27.46 -1.95
N LEU A 226 -5.85 -26.51 -2.58
CA LEU A 226 -5.66 -26.47 -4.05
C LEU A 226 -5.02 -27.75 -4.59
N LYS A 227 -4.03 -28.30 -3.88
CA LYS A 227 -3.38 -29.56 -4.28
C LYS A 227 -4.32 -30.77 -4.32
N CYS A 228 -5.39 -30.75 -3.55
CA CYS A 228 -6.40 -31.80 -3.61
C CYS A 228 -7.13 -31.81 -4.97
N PHE A 229 -7.23 -30.65 -5.62
CA PHE A 229 -7.82 -30.48 -6.94
C PHE A 229 -6.79 -30.66 -8.06
N ALA A 230 -5.63 -29.98 -7.96
CA ALA A 230 -4.54 -30.09 -8.93
C ALA A 230 -3.19 -29.72 -8.29
N ASP A 231 -2.19 -30.60 -8.42
CA ASP A 231 -0.82 -30.29 -8.00
C ASP A 231 -0.21 -29.18 -8.84
N ASP A 232 -0.69 -29.04 -10.08
CA ASP A 232 -0.20 -28.07 -11.07
C ASP A 232 -0.45 -26.60 -10.69
N TYR A 233 -1.17 -26.31 -9.59
CA TYR A 233 -1.21 -24.96 -9.02
C TYR A 233 0.17 -24.51 -8.53
N PHE A 234 1.07 -25.44 -8.23
CA PHE A 234 2.39 -25.20 -7.67
C PHE A 234 3.48 -25.76 -8.54
N THR A 235 4.71 -25.26 -8.35
CA THR A 235 5.91 -25.74 -9.04
C THR A 235 7.10 -25.77 -8.08
N ASP A 236 7.97 -26.76 -8.25
CA ASP A 236 9.27 -26.87 -7.58
C ASP A 236 10.43 -26.23 -8.39
N ARG A 237 10.11 -25.67 -9.55
CA ARG A 237 11.08 -25.04 -10.44
C ARG A 237 11.78 -23.84 -9.79
N TYR A 238 11.08 -23.13 -8.94
CA TYR A 238 11.58 -21.95 -8.25
C TYR A 238 11.60 -22.18 -6.74
N LYS A 239 12.62 -21.61 -6.08
CA LYS A 239 12.69 -21.58 -4.63
C LYS A 239 12.05 -20.28 -4.13
N ASN A 240 11.05 -20.41 -3.30
CA ASN A 240 10.36 -19.31 -2.65
C ASN A 240 10.54 -19.42 -1.13
N ASP A 241 10.85 -18.30 -0.47
CA ASP A 241 11.09 -18.26 0.97
C ASP A 241 9.79 -18.36 1.80
N TRP A 242 8.64 -18.11 1.16
CA TRP A 242 7.32 -18.07 1.80
C TRP A 242 6.47 -19.34 1.62
N GLY A 243 6.94 -20.32 0.86
CA GLY A 243 6.23 -21.57 0.60
C GLY A 243 6.50 -22.10 -0.79
N GLU A 244 5.56 -22.90 -1.33
CA GLU A 244 5.66 -23.41 -2.69
C GLU A 244 5.37 -22.29 -3.70
N SER A 245 6.19 -22.23 -4.75
CA SER A 245 6.00 -21.28 -5.84
C SER A 245 4.77 -21.60 -6.67
N ILE A 246 4.07 -20.56 -7.11
CA ILE A 246 2.91 -20.69 -8.00
C ILE A 246 3.38 -21.01 -9.41
N ASN A 247 2.65 -21.87 -10.10
CA ASN A 247 2.98 -22.32 -11.45
C ASN A 247 2.41 -21.36 -12.52
N PHE A 248 3.11 -20.27 -12.81
CA PHE A 248 2.68 -19.35 -13.86
C PHE A 248 3.23 -19.66 -15.25
N ASP A 249 4.25 -20.52 -15.38
CA ASP A 249 4.99 -20.70 -16.63
C ASP A 249 5.36 -22.16 -16.97
N GLY A 250 5.00 -23.10 -16.11
CA GLY A 250 5.23 -24.53 -16.33
C GLY A 250 4.12 -25.23 -17.11
N PRO A 251 4.18 -26.56 -17.23
CA PRO A 251 3.08 -27.34 -17.79
C PRO A 251 1.76 -27.08 -17.04
N ASN A 252 0.64 -27.03 -17.78
CA ASN A 252 -0.70 -26.75 -17.24
C ASN A 252 -0.84 -25.42 -16.47
N SER A 253 -0.02 -24.42 -16.77
CA SER A 253 -0.09 -23.11 -16.11
C SER A 253 -1.29 -22.27 -16.55
N GLU A 254 -1.92 -22.52 -17.70
CA GLU A 254 -3.07 -21.76 -18.20
C GLU A 254 -4.23 -21.67 -17.18
N PRO A 255 -4.71 -22.78 -16.56
CA PRO A 255 -5.75 -22.71 -15.53
C PRO A 255 -5.29 -21.99 -14.25
N VAL A 256 -4.01 -22.03 -13.93
CA VAL A 256 -3.43 -21.30 -12.80
C VAL A 256 -3.44 -19.80 -13.07
N ARG A 257 -2.99 -19.37 -14.25
CA ARG A 257 -3.08 -17.98 -14.71
C ARG A 257 -4.54 -17.51 -14.71
N GLU A 258 -5.46 -18.32 -15.27
CA GLU A 258 -6.91 -18.02 -15.26
C GLU A 258 -7.42 -17.76 -13.83
N PHE A 259 -7.01 -18.55 -12.84
CA PHE A 259 -7.39 -18.41 -11.44
C PHE A 259 -6.98 -17.05 -10.87
N PHE A 260 -5.71 -16.63 -11.05
CA PHE A 260 -5.21 -15.34 -10.53
C PHE A 260 -5.75 -14.15 -11.31
N LEU A 261 -5.86 -14.24 -12.63
CA LEU A 261 -6.47 -13.18 -13.45
C LEU A 261 -7.95 -12.99 -13.10
N CYS A 262 -8.67 -14.10 -12.89
CA CYS A 262 -10.04 -14.06 -12.44
C CYS A 262 -10.16 -13.42 -11.05
N ASN A 263 -9.23 -13.72 -10.12
CA ASN A 263 -9.21 -13.12 -8.79
C ASN A 263 -8.98 -11.60 -8.86
N ALA A 264 -8.00 -11.16 -9.64
CA ALA A 264 -7.74 -9.73 -9.83
C ALA A 264 -8.97 -9.00 -10.41
N ALA A 265 -9.60 -9.56 -11.47
CA ALA A 265 -10.82 -9.00 -12.03
C ALA A 265 -11.99 -9.00 -11.05
N TYR A 266 -12.12 -10.06 -10.25
CA TYR A 266 -13.18 -10.24 -9.25
C TYR A 266 -13.17 -9.12 -8.20
N TRP A 267 -12.02 -8.80 -7.62
CA TRP A 267 -11.90 -7.72 -6.64
C TRP A 267 -12.34 -6.36 -7.22
N ILE A 268 -11.97 -6.08 -8.47
CA ILE A 268 -12.31 -4.82 -9.14
C ILE A 268 -13.80 -4.75 -9.52
N ALA A 269 -14.34 -5.83 -10.08
CA ALA A 269 -15.69 -5.82 -10.64
C ALA A 269 -16.80 -6.18 -9.65
N GLU A 270 -16.47 -6.94 -8.58
CA GLU A 270 -17.44 -7.44 -7.59
C GLU A 270 -17.46 -6.60 -6.31
N TYR A 271 -16.31 -6.01 -5.94
CA TYR A 271 -16.17 -5.14 -4.78
C TYR A 271 -15.89 -3.68 -5.14
N HIS A 272 -15.94 -3.34 -6.43
CA HIS A 272 -15.68 -2.01 -6.95
C HIS A 272 -14.34 -1.40 -6.52
N LEU A 273 -13.35 -2.23 -6.17
CA LEU A 273 -12.03 -1.74 -5.79
C LEU A 273 -11.39 -0.93 -6.93
N ASP A 274 -10.55 0.03 -6.55
CA ASP A 274 -9.87 0.95 -7.46
C ASP A 274 -8.47 0.47 -7.85
N GLY A 275 -8.09 -0.73 -7.43
CA GLY A 275 -6.80 -1.30 -7.79
C GLY A 275 -6.28 -2.28 -6.78
N LEU A 276 -5.01 -2.64 -6.96
CA LEU A 276 -4.31 -3.64 -6.15
C LEU A 276 -2.92 -3.14 -5.77
N ARG A 277 -2.47 -3.50 -4.56
CA ARG A 277 -1.05 -3.58 -4.21
C ARG A 277 -0.63 -5.04 -4.35
N LEU A 278 0.44 -5.32 -5.06
CA LEU A 278 0.95 -6.67 -5.32
C LEU A 278 2.13 -6.93 -4.39
N ASP A 279 1.93 -7.89 -3.48
CA ASP A 279 2.90 -8.31 -2.48
C ASP A 279 4.10 -9.00 -3.12
N ALA A 280 5.30 -8.70 -2.64
CA ALA A 280 6.56 -9.36 -2.95
C ALA A 280 6.68 -9.78 -4.43
N THR A 281 6.52 -8.84 -5.37
CA THR A 281 6.50 -9.14 -6.82
C THR A 281 7.76 -9.82 -7.32
N GLN A 282 8.89 -9.71 -6.61
CA GLN A 282 10.13 -10.44 -6.91
C GLN A 282 10.00 -11.96 -6.68
N SER A 283 8.99 -12.39 -5.93
CA SER A 283 8.69 -13.81 -5.66
C SER A 283 7.53 -14.35 -6.51
N ILE A 284 7.01 -13.55 -7.44
CA ILE A 284 6.07 -13.97 -8.48
C ILE A 284 6.91 -14.39 -9.69
N PHE A 285 7.29 -15.68 -9.71
CA PHE A 285 8.18 -16.22 -10.73
C PHE A 285 7.41 -16.56 -12.01
N ASP A 286 7.84 -15.99 -13.12
CA ASP A 286 7.26 -16.25 -14.45
C ASP A 286 8.31 -15.97 -15.53
N SER A 287 8.73 -17.00 -16.26
CA SER A 287 9.66 -16.89 -17.38
C SER A 287 8.96 -16.89 -18.75
N SER A 288 7.66 -16.61 -18.81
CA SER A 288 6.88 -16.62 -20.06
C SER A 288 7.44 -15.66 -21.11
N GLU A 289 8.07 -14.56 -20.69
CA GLU A 289 8.73 -13.61 -21.59
C GLU A 289 9.83 -14.25 -22.45
N GLU A 290 10.51 -15.28 -21.94
CA GLU A 290 11.52 -16.04 -22.71
C GLU A 290 10.89 -16.77 -23.91
N ARG A 291 9.57 -17.04 -23.86
CA ARG A 291 8.78 -17.64 -24.94
C ARG A 291 8.03 -16.60 -25.79
N GLY A 292 8.21 -15.31 -25.48
CA GLY A 292 7.50 -14.21 -26.13
C GLY A 292 6.05 -14.03 -25.66
N GLU A 293 5.70 -14.60 -24.52
CA GLU A 293 4.42 -14.44 -23.83
C GLU A 293 4.54 -13.38 -22.74
N PRO A 294 3.47 -12.65 -22.39
CA PRO A 294 3.55 -11.63 -21.34
C PRO A 294 3.75 -12.25 -19.95
N HIS A 295 4.52 -11.56 -19.10
CA HIS A 295 4.62 -11.90 -17.69
C HIS A 295 3.26 -11.78 -16.99
N ILE A 296 2.96 -12.66 -16.03
CA ILE A 296 1.67 -12.65 -15.31
C ILE A 296 1.32 -11.28 -14.70
N LEU A 297 2.30 -10.53 -14.21
CA LEU A 297 2.09 -9.18 -13.69
C LEU A 297 1.57 -8.20 -14.76
N ALA A 298 2.04 -8.33 -16.00
CA ALA A 298 1.52 -7.54 -17.12
C ALA A 298 0.07 -7.94 -17.47
N GLU A 299 -0.24 -9.22 -17.45
CA GLU A 299 -1.61 -9.71 -17.66
C GLU A 299 -2.56 -9.28 -16.54
N ILE A 300 -2.11 -9.29 -15.27
CA ILE A 300 -2.88 -8.77 -14.13
C ILE A 300 -3.17 -7.28 -14.35
N SER A 301 -2.17 -6.48 -14.74
CA SER A 301 -2.34 -5.05 -15.00
C SER A 301 -3.39 -4.77 -16.07
N LEU A 302 -3.36 -5.51 -17.18
CA LEU A 302 -4.34 -5.41 -18.26
C LEU A 302 -5.73 -5.85 -17.79
N THR A 303 -5.80 -6.93 -17.04
CA THR A 303 -7.04 -7.50 -16.53
C THR A 303 -7.73 -6.55 -15.55
N VAL A 304 -7.00 -5.93 -14.62
CA VAL A 304 -7.50 -4.93 -13.67
C VAL A 304 -8.08 -3.73 -14.41
N ARG A 305 -7.34 -3.16 -15.37
CA ARG A 305 -7.82 -2.02 -16.18
C ARG A 305 -9.07 -2.36 -16.97
N LYS A 306 -9.14 -3.57 -17.54
CA LYS A 306 -10.34 -4.04 -18.24
C LYS A 306 -11.53 -4.22 -17.30
N ALA A 307 -11.31 -4.80 -16.11
CA ALA A 307 -12.36 -5.02 -15.11
C ALA A 307 -12.88 -3.71 -14.49
N ALA A 308 -12.07 -2.66 -14.49
CA ALA A 308 -12.44 -1.33 -14.01
C ALA A 308 -13.46 -0.61 -14.93
N ASP A 309 -13.68 -1.11 -16.14
CA ASP A 309 -14.72 -0.67 -17.07
C ASP A 309 -14.80 0.86 -17.27
N GLY A 310 -13.64 1.47 -17.57
CA GLY A 310 -13.49 2.91 -17.78
C GLY A 310 -13.12 3.73 -16.55
N ARG A 311 -13.24 3.19 -15.34
CA ARG A 311 -12.70 3.82 -14.13
C ARG A 311 -11.16 3.78 -14.16
N ALA A 312 -10.52 4.83 -13.61
CA ALA A 312 -9.08 4.80 -13.39
C ALA A 312 -8.72 3.77 -12.31
N ALA A 313 -7.66 2.99 -12.54
CA ALA A 313 -7.21 1.97 -11.58
C ALA A 313 -5.75 2.17 -11.20
N ILE A 314 -5.44 1.95 -9.93
CA ILE A 314 -4.10 2.07 -9.33
C ILE A 314 -3.53 0.67 -9.08
N LEU A 315 -2.34 0.42 -9.62
CA LEU A 315 -1.58 -0.79 -9.39
C LEU A 315 -0.24 -0.42 -8.76
N VAL A 316 0.00 -0.86 -7.54
CA VAL A 316 1.23 -0.63 -6.79
C VAL A 316 1.96 -1.96 -6.63
N GLY A 317 3.27 -1.99 -6.80
CA GLY A 317 4.09 -3.17 -6.53
C GLY A 317 4.98 -2.97 -5.31
N GLU A 318 5.07 -3.99 -4.47
CA GLU A 318 6.23 -4.15 -3.62
C GLU A 318 7.29 -4.92 -4.41
N ASN A 319 8.43 -4.30 -4.61
CA ASN A 319 9.53 -4.91 -5.34
C ASN A 319 10.86 -4.57 -4.66
N GLU A 320 11.32 -5.44 -3.77
CA GLU A 320 12.55 -5.22 -3.01
C GLU A 320 13.77 -4.92 -3.92
N PRO A 321 13.94 -5.60 -5.08
CA PRO A 321 15.03 -5.27 -6.01
C PRO A 321 14.89 -3.92 -6.71
N GLN A 322 13.75 -3.23 -6.62
CA GLN A 322 13.49 -1.91 -7.21
C GLN A 322 13.64 -1.89 -8.75
N HIS A 323 13.01 -2.84 -9.41
CA HIS A 323 13.05 -2.94 -10.86
C HIS A 323 12.10 -1.93 -11.52
N ALA A 324 12.65 -0.90 -12.13
CA ALA A 324 11.91 0.14 -12.86
C ALA A 324 11.06 -0.40 -14.03
N SER A 325 11.36 -1.60 -14.52
CA SER A 325 10.55 -2.31 -15.53
C SER A 325 9.13 -2.59 -15.07
N MET A 326 8.88 -2.70 -13.75
CA MET A 326 7.53 -2.89 -13.22
C MET A 326 6.55 -1.79 -13.67
N VAL A 327 7.03 -0.55 -13.79
CA VAL A 327 6.19 0.62 -14.15
C VAL A 327 6.14 0.87 -15.66
N LYS A 328 7.08 0.34 -16.43
CA LYS A 328 7.04 0.49 -17.88
C LYS A 328 5.77 -0.14 -18.46
N PRO A 329 5.21 0.46 -19.54
CA PRO A 329 4.12 -0.15 -20.28
C PRO A 329 4.45 -1.58 -20.73
N ALA A 330 3.44 -2.45 -20.80
CA ALA A 330 3.61 -3.82 -21.27
C ALA A 330 4.14 -3.88 -22.72
N GLU A 331 3.75 -2.92 -23.56
CA GLU A 331 4.21 -2.78 -24.94
C GLU A 331 5.72 -2.47 -25.04
N GLU A 332 6.31 -1.95 -23.97
CA GLU A 332 7.75 -1.63 -23.84
C GLU A 332 8.51 -2.71 -23.05
N GLY A 333 7.89 -3.87 -22.83
CA GLY A 333 8.47 -4.98 -22.06
C GLY A 333 8.47 -4.74 -20.55
N GLY A 334 7.46 -4.04 -20.03
CA GLY A 334 7.24 -3.84 -18.60
C GLY A 334 5.98 -4.51 -18.10
N CYS A 335 5.70 -4.36 -16.80
CA CYS A 335 4.51 -4.92 -16.17
C CYS A 335 3.30 -3.97 -16.16
N GLY A 336 3.50 -2.69 -16.49
CA GLY A 336 2.44 -1.68 -16.55
C GLY A 336 1.86 -1.30 -15.18
N LEU A 337 2.59 -1.47 -14.07
CA LEU A 337 2.16 -0.98 -12.77
C LEU A 337 2.17 0.56 -12.75
N CYS A 338 1.42 1.17 -11.83
CA CYS A 338 1.37 2.62 -11.67
C CYS A 338 2.51 3.14 -10.80
N ALA A 339 2.90 2.38 -9.78
CA ALA A 339 3.90 2.79 -8.80
C ALA A 339 4.57 1.58 -8.12
N ILE A 340 5.68 1.86 -7.43
CA ILE A 340 6.46 0.89 -6.63
C ILE A 340 6.77 1.54 -5.29
N TRP A 341 6.77 0.77 -4.21
CA TRP A 341 7.25 1.19 -2.90
C TRP A 341 8.74 1.56 -2.95
N ASN A 342 9.11 2.67 -2.30
CA ASN A 342 10.47 3.20 -2.29
C ASN A 342 11.15 2.96 -0.95
N ASP A 343 11.76 1.79 -0.80
CA ASP A 343 12.50 1.42 0.41
C ASP A 343 13.74 2.29 0.63
N ASP A 344 14.42 2.73 -0.45
CA ASP A 344 15.66 3.49 -0.33
C ASP A 344 15.47 4.80 0.47
N LEU A 345 14.37 5.51 0.20
CA LEU A 345 14.05 6.73 0.93
C LEU A 345 13.69 6.44 2.39
N HIS A 346 12.90 5.37 2.62
CA HIS A 346 12.60 4.90 3.97
C HIS A 346 13.86 4.53 4.75
N HIS A 347 14.77 3.76 4.16
CA HIS A 347 16.00 3.32 4.81
C HIS A 347 16.90 4.51 5.17
N SER A 348 17.09 5.46 4.26
CA SER A 348 17.83 6.70 4.54
C SER A 348 17.19 7.49 5.69
N ALA A 349 15.84 7.61 5.68
CA ALA A 349 15.10 8.31 6.74
C ALA A 349 15.25 7.61 8.11
N MET A 350 15.18 6.28 8.15
CA MET A 350 15.38 5.52 9.39
C MET A 350 16.76 5.74 9.99
N VAL A 351 17.82 5.72 9.16
CA VAL A 351 19.18 5.98 9.62
C VAL A 351 19.31 7.42 10.15
N ALA A 352 18.80 8.41 9.42
CA ALA A 352 18.86 9.82 9.84
C ALA A 352 18.10 10.09 11.15
N LEU A 353 16.93 9.47 11.32
CA LEU A 353 16.04 9.73 12.45
C LEU A 353 16.44 8.97 13.72
N THR A 354 17.02 7.78 13.58
CA THR A 354 17.26 6.88 14.71
C THR A 354 18.74 6.60 14.98
N GLY A 355 19.63 6.91 14.05
CA GLY A 355 21.04 6.53 14.08
C GLY A 355 21.27 5.02 13.90
N ARG A 356 20.23 4.22 13.66
CA ARG A 356 20.34 2.76 13.48
C ARG A 356 20.78 2.45 12.06
N ASN A 357 21.99 1.89 11.96
CA ASN A 357 22.62 1.50 10.70
C ASN A 357 23.03 0.03 10.79
N GLU A 358 22.06 -0.87 10.74
CA GLU A 358 22.24 -2.31 10.89
C GLU A 358 21.36 -3.09 9.92
N ALA A 359 21.66 -4.35 9.65
CA ALA A 359 20.98 -5.20 8.70
C ALA A 359 20.85 -4.51 7.33
N TYR A 360 19.67 -4.51 6.72
CA TYR A 360 19.43 -3.89 5.41
C TYR A 360 19.52 -2.35 5.42
N TYR A 361 19.63 -1.69 6.59
CA TYR A 361 19.94 -0.26 6.68
C TYR A 361 21.46 0.05 6.55
N SER A 362 22.34 -0.97 6.65
CA SER A 362 23.79 -0.79 6.81
C SER A 362 24.49 -0.08 5.64
N ASP A 363 23.90 -0.05 4.47
CA ASP A 363 24.45 0.62 3.29
C ASP A 363 23.90 2.05 3.08
N TYR A 364 22.98 2.52 3.95
CA TYR A 364 22.45 3.89 3.95
C TYR A 364 23.13 4.71 5.05
N ARG A 365 23.22 6.01 4.85
CA ARG A 365 23.90 6.93 5.76
C ARG A 365 22.98 7.99 6.37
N GLY A 366 21.79 8.18 5.80
CA GLY A 366 20.85 9.22 6.21
C GLY A 366 21.37 10.64 5.98
N THR A 367 22.22 10.82 4.97
CA THR A 367 22.86 12.12 4.68
C THR A 367 21.97 13.01 3.81
N PRO A 368 22.16 14.35 3.86
CA PRO A 368 21.49 15.28 2.98
C PRO A 368 21.55 14.89 1.50
N GLN A 369 22.71 14.40 1.04
CA GLN A 369 22.90 13.99 -0.36
C GLN A 369 21.99 12.81 -0.72
N GLU A 370 21.75 11.85 0.17
CA GLU A 370 20.82 10.73 -0.09
C GLU A 370 19.39 11.24 -0.27
N PHE A 371 18.94 12.19 0.57
CA PHE A 371 17.60 12.77 0.44
C PHE A 371 17.45 13.58 -0.86
N VAL A 372 18.42 14.43 -1.19
CA VAL A 372 18.43 15.16 -2.46
C VAL A 372 18.37 14.18 -3.64
N SER A 373 19.18 13.13 -3.61
CA SER A 373 19.22 12.14 -4.69
C SER A 373 17.94 11.32 -4.78
N ALA A 374 17.41 10.82 -3.65
CA ALA A 374 16.19 10.02 -3.64
C ALA A 374 14.97 10.81 -4.12
N LEU A 375 14.80 12.06 -3.68
CA LEU A 375 13.68 12.89 -4.11
C LEU A 375 13.80 13.34 -5.56
N LYS A 376 15.02 13.59 -6.04
CA LYS A 376 15.29 14.02 -7.40
C LYS A 376 15.19 12.87 -8.41
N TYR A 377 15.63 11.66 -8.03
CA TYR A 377 15.82 10.54 -8.95
C TYR A 377 14.99 9.29 -8.60
N GLY A 378 14.32 9.29 -7.45
CA GLY A 378 13.54 8.16 -6.96
C GLY A 378 14.40 7.20 -6.14
N PHE A 379 14.86 6.11 -6.74
CA PHE A 379 15.72 5.15 -6.06
C PHE A 379 17.17 5.63 -5.95
N LEU A 380 17.82 5.31 -4.83
CA LEU A 380 19.27 5.52 -4.65
C LEU A 380 20.08 4.45 -5.39
N TYR A 381 19.60 3.20 -5.32
CA TYR A 381 20.21 2.09 -6.03
C TYR A 381 19.55 1.91 -7.40
N GLN A 382 20.32 2.16 -8.47
CA GLN A 382 19.88 2.04 -9.85
C GLN A 382 20.84 1.17 -10.68
N GLY A 383 21.30 0.06 -10.08
CA GLY A 383 22.29 -0.88 -10.63
C GLY A 383 23.62 -0.88 -9.90
N GLN A 384 23.79 -0.08 -8.85
CA GLN A 384 25.01 -0.09 -8.02
C GLN A 384 25.07 -1.33 -7.15
N TRP A 385 26.29 -1.61 -6.65
CA TRP A 385 26.53 -2.71 -5.74
C TRP A 385 25.90 -2.41 -4.37
N TYR A 386 25.05 -3.31 -3.90
CA TYR A 386 24.43 -3.28 -2.58
C TYR A 386 25.12 -4.31 -1.70
N ARG A 387 25.93 -3.80 -0.75
CA ARG A 387 26.85 -4.63 0.02
C ARG A 387 26.14 -5.63 0.91
N TRP A 388 25.01 -5.22 1.53
CA TRP A 388 24.22 -6.07 2.40
C TRP A 388 23.81 -7.39 1.73
N GLN A 389 23.35 -7.31 0.48
CA GLN A 389 22.95 -8.49 -0.29
C GLN A 389 24.07 -9.11 -1.14
N GLY A 390 25.24 -8.47 -1.21
CA GLY A 390 26.34 -8.95 -2.05
C GLY A 390 26.02 -9.02 -3.54
N LYS A 391 25.10 -8.17 -4.03
CA LYS A 391 24.66 -8.13 -5.43
C LYS A 391 24.37 -6.68 -5.87
N ARG A 392 24.10 -6.49 -7.17
CA ARG A 392 23.58 -5.20 -7.66
C ARG A 392 22.10 -5.07 -7.30
N ARG A 393 21.67 -3.85 -6.97
CA ARG A 393 20.28 -3.51 -6.64
C ARG A 393 19.77 -2.41 -7.57
N GLY A 394 18.49 -2.50 -7.94
CA GLY A 394 17.80 -1.52 -8.74
C GLY A 394 18.12 -1.57 -10.24
N MET A 395 17.42 -0.74 -10.97
CA MET A 395 17.58 -0.50 -12.39
C MET A 395 17.53 1.02 -12.66
N PRO A 396 18.07 1.52 -13.81
CA PRO A 396 17.94 2.92 -14.17
C PRO A 396 16.50 3.41 -14.13
N ALA A 397 16.22 4.41 -13.30
CA ALA A 397 14.89 4.95 -13.02
C ALA A 397 14.77 6.46 -13.21
N LEU A 398 15.79 7.12 -13.77
CA LEU A 398 15.86 8.58 -13.89
C LEU A 398 14.68 9.19 -14.68
N ALA A 399 14.15 8.45 -15.66
CA ALA A 399 13.02 8.88 -16.50
C ALA A 399 11.65 8.51 -15.95
N MET A 400 11.57 7.75 -14.83
CA MET A 400 10.29 7.36 -14.27
C MET A 400 9.48 8.58 -13.81
N PRO A 401 8.15 8.58 -14.00
CA PRO A 401 7.27 9.61 -13.45
C PRO A 401 7.43 9.71 -11.94
N ARG A 402 7.46 10.92 -11.38
CA ARG A 402 7.64 11.09 -9.92
C ARG A 402 6.55 10.42 -9.09
N PRO A 403 5.25 10.47 -9.48
CA PRO A 403 4.20 9.74 -8.76
C PRO A 403 4.37 8.21 -8.69
N ALA A 404 5.23 7.63 -9.52
CA ALA A 404 5.51 6.20 -9.53
C ALA A 404 6.35 5.71 -8.32
N PHE A 405 6.86 6.61 -7.50
CA PHE A 405 7.59 6.27 -6.28
C PHE A 405 6.68 6.49 -5.07
N VAL A 406 6.25 5.40 -4.41
CA VAL A 406 5.50 5.47 -3.16
C VAL A 406 6.48 5.67 -2.00
N ASN A 407 6.45 6.83 -1.39
CA ASN A 407 7.36 7.25 -0.34
C ASN A 407 6.69 7.18 1.04
N PHE A 408 7.33 6.55 2.00
CA PHE A 408 6.79 6.36 3.34
C PHE A 408 7.88 6.46 4.41
N LEU A 409 7.47 6.80 5.63
CA LEU A 409 8.31 6.71 6.83
C LEU A 409 8.06 5.41 7.59
N GLN A 410 6.87 4.87 7.48
CA GLN A 410 6.42 3.66 8.15
C GLN A 410 5.49 2.88 7.22
N ASN A 411 5.55 1.56 7.30
CA ASN A 411 4.57 0.63 6.82
C ASN A 411 4.45 -0.52 7.84
N HIS A 412 3.57 -1.49 7.59
CA HIS A 412 3.34 -2.61 8.50
C HIS A 412 4.62 -3.41 8.78
N ASP A 413 5.44 -3.70 7.76
CA ASP A 413 6.69 -4.47 7.89
C ASP A 413 7.76 -3.72 8.66
N GLN A 414 8.01 -2.46 8.30
CA GLN A 414 9.12 -1.71 8.86
C GLN A 414 8.92 -1.40 10.36
N ILE A 415 7.68 -1.19 10.80
CA ILE A 415 7.38 -1.04 12.23
C ILE A 415 7.58 -2.39 12.94
N ALA A 416 7.01 -3.45 12.38
CA ALA A 416 7.06 -4.77 13.01
C ALA A 416 8.45 -5.39 12.99
N ASN A 417 9.31 -5.06 12.00
CA ASN A 417 10.71 -5.52 11.92
C ASN A 417 11.59 -4.84 12.99
N SER A 418 11.04 -4.71 14.18
CA SER A 418 11.70 -4.22 15.38
C SER A 418 11.35 -5.11 16.56
N ALA A 419 12.09 -4.99 17.68
CA ALA A 419 11.88 -5.84 18.84
C ALA A 419 10.51 -5.65 19.49
N ARG A 420 9.89 -4.46 19.34
CA ARG A 420 8.67 -4.08 20.08
C ARG A 420 7.57 -3.46 19.22
N GLY A 421 7.73 -3.43 17.92
CA GLY A 421 6.77 -2.77 17.02
C GLY A 421 6.63 -1.27 17.30
N SER A 422 7.71 -0.62 17.73
CA SER A 422 7.69 0.79 18.13
C SER A 422 7.54 1.69 16.91
N ARG A 423 6.62 2.63 17.02
CA ARG A 423 6.41 3.63 15.96
C ARG A 423 7.52 4.68 15.97
N LEU A 424 7.76 5.31 14.85
CA LEU A 424 8.89 6.20 14.62
C LEU A 424 8.91 7.40 15.59
N HIS A 425 7.74 7.95 15.96
CA HIS A 425 7.65 9.06 16.92
C HIS A 425 8.21 8.72 18.32
N ALA A 426 8.25 7.43 18.68
CA ALA A 426 8.85 6.95 19.93
C ALA A 426 10.36 6.68 19.82
N LEU A 427 10.92 6.73 18.60
CA LEU A 427 12.31 6.37 18.30
C LEU A 427 13.21 7.56 17.98
N THR A 428 12.62 8.75 17.76
CA THR A 428 13.33 9.96 17.32
C THR A 428 12.84 11.21 18.04
N ALA A 429 13.60 12.30 17.93
CA ALA A 429 13.18 13.59 18.47
C ALA A 429 11.98 14.19 17.70
N PRO A 430 11.02 14.82 18.38
CA PRO A 430 9.82 15.36 17.74
C PRO A 430 10.13 16.33 16.58
N GLY A 431 11.13 17.22 16.71
CA GLY A 431 11.52 18.13 15.63
C GLY A 431 12.01 17.41 14.39
N LEU A 432 12.86 16.38 14.55
CA LEU A 432 13.32 15.54 13.42
C LEU A 432 12.16 14.86 12.71
N LEU A 433 11.20 14.32 13.49
CA LEU A 433 10.03 13.69 12.90
C LEU A 433 9.17 14.68 12.12
N ARG A 434 8.95 15.88 12.66
CA ARG A 434 8.20 16.94 11.95
C ARG A 434 8.89 17.32 10.64
N ALA A 435 10.21 17.53 10.67
CA ALA A 435 10.99 17.89 9.49
C ALA A 435 10.94 16.78 8.41
N MET A 436 11.11 15.53 8.81
CA MET A 436 11.08 14.40 7.88
C MET A 436 9.66 14.14 7.34
N THR A 437 8.63 14.30 8.17
CA THR A 437 7.23 14.22 7.72
C THR A 437 6.94 15.26 6.63
N ALA A 438 7.38 16.50 6.81
CA ALA A 438 7.23 17.53 5.78
C ALA A 438 7.96 17.16 4.49
N LEU A 439 9.17 16.61 4.58
CA LEU A 439 9.95 16.17 3.42
C LEU A 439 9.22 15.08 2.61
N ILE A 440 8.64 14.09 3.28
CA ILE A 440 7.90 13.01 2.61
C ILE A 440 6.59 13.51 2.02
N LEU A 441 5.82 14.28 2.78
CA LEU A 441 4.49 14.72 2.34
C LEU A 441 4.55 15.77 1.23
N LEU A 442 5.57 16.61 1.20
CA LEU A 442 5.77 17.61 0.13
C LEU A 442 6.65 17.10 -1.01
N GLY A 443 7.32 15.98 -0.84
CA GLY A 443 8.16 15.36 -1.88
C GLY A 443 7.40 15.05 -3.18
N PRO A 444 8.09 14.92 -4.32
CA PRO A 444 7.45 14.76 -5.63
C PRO A 444 6.84 13.37 -5.86
N GLY A 445 7.16 12.38 -5.03
CA GLY A 445 6.58 11.04 -5.08
C GLY A 445 5.14 11.00 -4.55
N THR A 446 4.55 9.81 -4.53
CA THR A 446 3.26 9.55 -3.89
C THR A 446 3.51 9.21 -2.41
N PRO A 447 3.07 10.04 -1.46
CA PRO A 447 3.26 9.72 -0.05
C PRO A 447 2.30 8.63 0.41
N MET A 448 2.80 7.76 1.31
CA MET A 448 2.00 6.79 2.03
C MET A 448 2.17 7.00 3.53
N LEU A 449 1.05 7.00 4.25
CA LEU A 449 0.95 6.98 5.70
C LEU A 449 0.53 5.59 6.16
N PHE A 450 1.12 5.12 7.26
CA PHE A 450 0.63 3.92 7.93
C PHE A 450 -0.36 4.28 9.03
N GLN A 451 -1.42 3.50 9.20
CA GLN A 451 -2.50 3.73 10.18
C GLN A 451 -1.99 4.21 11.56
N GLY A 452 -2.51 5.33 12.02
CA GLY A 452 -2.16 5.94 13.31
C GLY A 452 -0.89 6.80 13.30
N GLN A 453 -0.17 6.89 12.18
CA GLN A 453 1.00 7.77 12.03
C GLN A 453 0.58 9.23 12.15
N GLU A 454 -0.54 9.59 11.57
CA GLU A 454 -1.08 10.95 11.44
C GLU A 454 -1.47 11.61 12.77
N PHE A 455 -1.60 10.81 13.81
CA PHE A 455 -1.82 11.31 15.19
C PHE A 455 -0.86 10.70 16.21
N ALA A 456 0.28 10.17 15.76
CA ALA A 456 1.29 9.57 16.63
C ALA A 456 0.71 8.55 17.63
N ALA A 457 -0.08 7.58 17.12
CA ALA A 457 -0.76 6.56 17.93
C ALA A 457 0.20 5.84 18.88
N GLY A 458 -0.19 5.68 20.13
CA GLY A 458 0.59 4.97 21.15
C GLY A 458 0.63 3.45 20.94
N ALA A 459 -0.33 2.89 20.22
CA ALA A 459 -0.39 1.46 19.90
C ALA A 459 0.80 1.04 19.04
N PRO A 460 1.57 -0.01 19.39
CA PRO A 460 2.61 -0.58 18.53
C PRO A 460 1.98 -1.24 17.30
N PHE A 461 2.83 -1.71 16.37
CA PHE A 461 2.39 -2.65 15.36
C PHE A 461 3.36 -3.84 15.34
N LEU A 462 2.87 -4.99 15.76
CA LEU A 462 3.62 -6.23 15.91
C LEU A 462 3.27 -7.21 14.80
N TYR A 463 4.15 -8.15 14.51
CA TYR A 463 3.76 -9.32 13.75
C TYR A 463 2.90 -10.24 14.62
N PHE A 464 1.70 -10.59 14.15
CA PHE A 464 0.76 -11.47 14.83
C PHE A 464 0.08 -12.43 13.84
N ALA A 465 -0.07 -13.69 14.26
CA ALA A 465 -0.74 -14.74 13.50
C ALA A 465 -1.22 -15.86 14.45
N ASP A 466 -2.53 -16.18 14.44
CA ASP A 466 -3.13 -17.21 15.30
C ASP A 466 -3.06 -18.58 14.61
N HIS A 467 -1.87 -19.16 14.60
CA HIS A 467 -1.64 -20.50 14.05
C HIS A 467 -1.88 -21.60 15.09
N LYS A 468 -2.18 -22.81 14.61
CA LYS A 468 -2.20 -24.01 15.47
C LYS A 468 -0.82 -24.26 16.09
N PRO A 469 -0.76 -24.96 17.28
CA PRO A 469 0.43 -24.97 18.12
C PRO A 469 1.74 -25.36 17.43
N ASP A 470 1.74 -26.40 16.59
CA ASP A 470 2.95 -26.87 15.91
C ASP A 470 3.49 -25.83 14.91
N LEU A 471 2.59 -25.22 14.14
CA LEU A 471 2.95 -24.17 13.18
C LEU A 471 3.36 -22.89 13.92
N ALA A 472 2.65 -22.53 14.99
CA ALA A 472 2.97 -21.36 15.82
C ALA A 472 4.40 -21.40 16.37
N ALA A 473 4.87 -22.57 16.80
CA ALA A 473 6.24 -22.74 17.28
C ALA A 473 7.28 -22.53 16.17
N LEU A 474 6.98 -22.99 14.95
CA LEU A 474 7.85 -22.78 13.79
C LEU A 474 7.88 -21.30 13.39
N VAL A 475 6.73 -20.63 13.37
CA VAL A 475 6.62 -19.19 13.04
C VAL A 475 7.33 -18.33 14.10
N GLU A 476 7.18 -18.64 15.40
CA GLU A 476 7.90 -17.96 16.48
C GLU A 476 9.43 -18.08 16.28
N THR A 477 9.91 -19.29 15.96
CA THR A 477 11.34 -19.54 15.71
C THR A 477 11.82 -18.78 14.48
N GLY A 478 11.13 -18.93 13.34
CA GLY A 478 11.51 -18.25 12.09
C GLY A 478 11.49 -16.72 12.24
N ARG A 479 10.53 -16.16 12.98
CA ARG A 479 10.48 -14.73 13.27
C ARG A 479 11.67 -14.28 14.12
N ALA A 480 12.05 -15.03 15.13
CA ALA A 480 13.23 -14.73 15.94
C ALA A 480 14.53 -14.80 15.11
N GLU A 481 14.67 -15.80 14.24
CA GLU A 481 15.81 -15.92 13.31
C GLU A 481 15.86 -14.75 12.33
N PHE A 482 14.72 -14.35 11.75
CA PHE A 482 14.64 -13.19 10.87
C PHE A 482 15.08 -11.91 11.59
N LEU A 483 14.60 -11.67 12.80
CA LEU A 483 14.96 -10.49 13.59
C LEU A 483 16.42 -10.50 14.08
N ALA A 484 17.05 -11.67 14.19
CA ALA A 484 18.45 -11.78 14.59
C ALA A 484 19.43 -11.19 13.55
N GLN A 485 18.98 -10.87 12.33
CA GLN A 485 19.79 -10.10 11.38
C GLN A 485 20.13 -8.69 11.89
N PHE A 486 19.35 -8.15 12.84
CA PHE A 486 19.63 -6.89 13.51
C PHE A 486 20.45 -7.14 14.77
N PRO A 487 21.74 -6.77 14.83
CA PRO A 487 22.60 -6.98 15.98
C PRO A 487 22.01 -6.46 17.30
N SER A 488 21.31 -5.33 17.26
CA SER A 488 20.64 -4.76 18.44
C SER A 488 19.50 -5.63 18.98
N ILE A 489 18.88 -6.47 18.15
CA ILE A 489 17.79 -7.39 18.53
C ILE A 489 18.35 -8.78 18.85
N ALA A 490 19.46 -9.18 18.22
CA ALA A 490 20.14 -10.45 18.47
C ALA A 490 20.71 -10.58 19.88
N GLU A 491 20.87 -9.46 20.60
CA GLU A 491 21.29 -9.47 22.02
C GLU A 491 20.36 -10.35 22.86
N PRO A 492 20.89 -11.28 23.70
CA PRO A 492 20.07 -12.26 24.41
C PRO A 492 18.96 -11.68 25.27
N ALA A 493 19.19 -10.51 25.88
CA ALA A 493 18.16 -9.83 26.68
C ALA A 493 17.01 -9.27 25.84
N MET A 494 17.28 -8.87 24.60
CA MET A 494 16.26 -8.37 23.66
C MET A 494 15.52 -9.54 23.00
N SER A 495 16.25 -10.54 22.53
CA SER A 495 15.68 -11.73 21.88
C SER A 495 14.73 -12.50 22.80
N ALA A 496 15.07 -12.65 24.09
CA ALA A 496 14.21 -13.32 25.08
C ALA A 496 12.89 -12.57 25.37
N GLY A 497 12.82 -11.28 25.04
CA GLY A 497 11.64 -10.43 25.25
C GLY A 497 10.80 -10.18 24.01
N LEU A 498 11.04 -10.87 22.89
CA LEU A 498 10.27 -10.69 21.65
C LEU A 498 8.81 -11.10 21.85
N PRO A 499 7.85 -10.33 21.34
CA PRO A 499 6.44 -10.70 21.34
C PRO A 499 6.23 -12.01 20.56
N LYS A 500 5.37 -12.86 21.08
CA LYS A 500 5.00 -14.12 20.42
C LYS A 500 3.92 -13.84 19.38
N PRO A 501 4.11 -14.20 18.10
CA PRO A 501 3.12 -13.95 17.06
C PRO A 501 1.72 -14.52 17.36
N GLN A 502 1.66 -15.71 17.96
CA GLN A 502 0.41 -16.41 18.29
C GLN A 502 -0.29 -15.91 19.56
N ALA A 503 0.34 -15.00 20.32
CA ALA A 503 -0.28 -14.46 21.53
C ALA A 503 -1.36 -13.43 21.17
N GLU A 504 -2.56 -13.58 21.73
CA GLU A 504 -3.67 -12.64 21.50
C GLU A 504 -3.30 -11.19 21.92
N ASP A 505 -2.43 -11.04 22.92
CA ASP A 505 -1.87 -9.75 23.32
C ASP A 505 -1.07 -9.07 22.20
N SER A 506 -0.35 -9.83 21.37
CA SER A 506 0.37 -9.28 20.22
C SER A 506 -0.55 -8.64 19.19
N PHE A 507 -1.77 -9.15 19.05
CA PHE A 507 -2.80 -8.56 18.19
C PHE A 507 -3.54 -7.40 18.88
N THR A 508 -4.02 -7.62 20.12
CA THR A 508 -4.91 -6.64 20.78
C THR A 508 -4.21 -5.33 21.10
N ARG A 509 -2.91 -5.36 21.42
CA ARG A 509 -2.09 -4.16 21.63
C ARG A 509 -1.91 -3.31 20.37
N CYS A 510 -2.07 -3.89 19.18
CA CYS A 510 -1.95 -3.17 17.92
C CYS A 510 -3.21 -2.38 17.53
N LYS A 511 -4.31 -2.56 18.24
CA LYS A 511 -5.56 -1.85 17.98
C LYS A 511 -5.44 -0.37 18.30
N LEU A 512 -5.84 0.48 17.34
CA LEU A 512 -5.78 1.92 17.51
C LEU A 512 -6.86 2.45 18.46
N ASP A 513 -6.50 3.46 19.23
CA ASP A 513 -7.42 4.30 19.99
C ASP A 513 -7.54 5.69 19.31
N HIS A 514 -8.57 5.89 18.53
CA HIS A 514 -8.78 7.13 17.79
C HIS A 514 -9.03 8.36 18.68
N ARG A 515 -9.28 8.18 19.99
CA ARG A 515 -9.39 9.29 20.96
C ARG A 515 -8.04 9.99 21.16
N GLU A 516 -6.91 9.31 20.86
CA GLU A 516 -5.58 9.92 20.91
C GLU A 516 -5.43 11.09 19.92
N ARG A 517 -6.28 11.21 18.89
CA ARG A 517 -6.29 12.37 17.97
C ARG A 517 -6.49 13.69 18.71
N GLU A 518 -7.32 13.72 19.75
CA GLU A 518 -7.54 14.91 20.55
C GLU A 518 -6.29 15.27 21.37
N ALA A 519 -5.69 14.28 22.01
CA ALA A 519 -4.46 14.46 22.79
C ALA A 519 -3.27 14.90 21.92
N ASN A 520 -3.20 14.41 20.69
CA ASN A 520 -2.12 14.61 19.73
C ASN A 520 -2.55 15.55 18.58
N ALA A 521 -3.47 16.48 18.84
CA ALA A 521 -4.03 17.39 17.83
C ALA A 521 -2.97 18.18 17.05
N ALA A 522 -1.83 18.47 17.65
CA ALA A 522 -0.71 19.15 17.00
C ALA A 522 -0.14 18.33 15.83
N VAL A 523 0.01 17.00 16.00
CA VAL A 523 0.51 16.09 14.96
C VAL A 523 -0.52 15.97 13.84
N TRP A 524 -1.79 15.79 14.19
CA TRP A 524 -2.89 15.74 13.23
C TRP A 524 -2.98 17.02 12.39
N THR A 525 -2.93 18.18 13.04
CA THR A 525 -3.00 19.49 12.37
C THR A 525 -1.84 19.68 11.39
N MET A 526 -0.62 19.28 11.79
CA MET A 526 0.55 19.34 10.92
C MET A 526 0.37 18.48 9.66
N HIS A 527 -0.08 17.24 9.80
CA HIS A 527 -0.31 16.36 8.64
C HIS A 527 -1.39 16.94 7.73
N ARG A 528 -2.52 17.41 8.27
CA ARG A 528 -3.60 18.02 7.50
C ARG A 528 -3.12 19.25 6.72
N ASP A 529 -2.37 20.13 7.35
CA ASP A 529 -1.89 21.36 6.72
C ASP A 529 -0.84 21.07 5.64
N LEU A 530 0.04 20.08 5.84
CA LEU A 530 0.99 19.60 4.82
C LEU A 530 0.28 18.96 3.63
N LEU A 531 -0.70 18.09 3.86
CA LEU A 531 -1.46 17.45 2.80
C LEU A 531 -2.32 18.47 2.02
N ARG A 532 -2.85 19.48 2.71
CA ARG A 532 -3.51 20.62 2.06
C ARG A 532 -2.54 21.41 1.19
N LEU A 533 -1.35 21.78 1.72
CA LEU A 533 -0.32 22.48 0.98
C LEU A 533 0.11 21.68 -0.25
N ARG A 534 0.37 20.37 -0.10
CA ARG A 534 0.69 19.49 -1.23
C ARG A 534 -0.35 19.54 -2.33
N ARG A 535 -1.64 19.53 -2.00
CA ARG A 535 -2.75 19.46 -2.95
C ARG A 535 -3.07 20.80 -3.59
N GLU A 536 -3.02 21.89 -2.81
CA GLU A 536 -3.50 23.20 -3.22
C GLU A 536 -2.41 24.08 -3.84
N ASP A 537 -1.15 23.87 -3.46
CA ASP A 537 -0.03 24.59 -4.07
C ASP A 537 0.31 23.96 -5.43
N PRO A 538 0.21 24.74 -6.55
CA PRO A 538 0.37 24.20 -7.89
C PRO A 538 1.77 23.63 -8.14
N VAL A 539 2.79 24.14 -7.43
CA VAL A 539 4.17 23.68 -7.60
C VAL A 539 4.39 22.30 -7.03
N PHE A 540 3.85 22.04 -5.83
CA PHE A 540 3.89 20.68 -5.23
C PHE A 540 2.95 19.71 -5.95
N ALA A 541 1.75 20.15 -6.33
CA ALA A 541 0.75 19.33 -7.02
C ALA A 541 1.21 18.88 -8.42
N ALA A 542 2.11 19.62 -9.06
CA ALA A 542 2.57 19.34 -10.42
C ALA A 542 3.33 18.00 -10.55
N GLN A 543 4.09 17.58 -9.54
CA GLN A 543 4.86 16.32 -9.50
C GLN A 543 5.65 16.04 -10.80
N ARG A 544 6.32 17.07 -11.35
CA ARG A 544 6.97 16.99 -12.67
C ARG A 544 8.31 16.27 -12.61
N VAL A 545 8.59 15.48 -13.64
CA VAL A 545 9.97 15.01 -13.92
C VAL A 545 10.84 16.22 -14.24
N GLY A 546 11.99 16.32 -13.57
CA GLY A 546 12.88 17.49 -13.72
C GLY A 546 12.38 18.78 -13.05
N GLY A 547 11.23 18.74 -12.37
CA GLY A 547 10.66 19.87 -11.62
C GLY A 547 11.30 20.12 -10.26
N LEU A 548 12.39 19.43 -9.91
CA LEU A 548 13.07 19.53 -8.62
C LEU A 548 14.59 19.52 -8.81
N ASP A 549 15.29 20.41 -8.11
CA ASP A 549 16.72 20.30 -7.86
C ASP A 549 17.03 20.47 -6.37
N GLY A 550 18.23 20.12 -5.93
CA GLY A 550 18.63 20.25 -4.54
C GLY A 550 20.13 20.36 -4.36
N ALA A 551 20.52 20.97 -3.25
CA ALA A 551 21.91 21.16 -2.84
C ALA A 551 22.10 20.92 -1.35
N VAL A 552 23.25 20.38 -1.00
CA VAL A 552 23.70 20.22 0.40
C VAL A 552 24.18 21.57 0.92
N LEU A 553 23.63 22.01 2.05
CA LEU A 553 23.99 23.27 2.71
C LEU A 553 24.92 23.08 3.90
N GLY A 554 25.02 21.88 4.42
CA GLY A 554 25.84 21.53 5.58
C GLY A 554 25.83 20.02 5.80
N GLU A 555 26.47 19.54 6.86
CA GLU A 555 26.57 18.11 7.16
C GLU A 555 25.19 17.45 7.34
N GLU A 556 24.21 18.19 7.86
CA GLU A 556 22.86 17.70 8.17
C GLU A 556 21.77 18.60 7.55
N ALA A 557 22.13 19.54 6.65
CA ALA A 557 21.18 20.48 6.07
C ALA A 557 21.26 20.51 4.54
N PHE A 558 20.11 20.72 3.90
CA PHE A 558 19.98 20.80 2.45
C PHE A 558 18.81 21.69 2.04
N VAL A 559 18.80 22.10 0.78
CA VAL A 559 17.70 22.78 0.12
C VAL A 559 17.18 21.93 -1.03
N LEU A 560 15.88 21.98 -1.24
CA LEU A 560 15.20 21.50 -2.43
C LEU A 560 14.48 22.70 -3.06
N ARG A 561 14.68 22.91 -4.37
CA ARG A 561 13.96 23.91 -5.15
C ARG A 561 13.00 23.21 -6.10
N PHE A 562 11.73 23.44 -5.90
CA PHE A 562 10.66 23.01 -6.78
C PHE A 562 10.40 24.15 -7.77
N PHE A 563 10.60 23.87 -9.05
CA PHE A 563 10.42 24.85 -10.10
C PHE A 563 8.95 24.95 -10.50
N GLY A 564 8.40 26.16 -10.43
CA GLY A 564 7.06 26.48 -10.91
C GLY A 564 6.94 26.36 -12.44
N GLU A 565 5.72 26.39 -12.95
CA GLU A 565 5.47 26.46 -14.40
C GLU A 565 5.61 27.89 -14.92
N GLU A 566 5.25 28.84 -14.09
CA GLU A 566 5.40 30.27 -14.38
C GLU A 566 6.73 30.78 -13.84
N GLU A 567 7.34 31.72 -14.54
CA GLU A 567 8.55 32.39 -14.08
C GLU A 567 8.27 33.09 -12.74
N GLY A 568 9.10 32.83 -11.75
CA GLY A 568 8.96 33.41 -10.42
C GLY A 568 8.00 32.68 -9.48
N ASP A 569 7.55 31.48 -9.80
CA ASP A 569 6.63 30.72 -8.94
C ASP A 569 7.26 29.46 -8.35
N ASP A 570 8.50 29.55 -7.91
CA ASP A 570 9.22 28.43 -7.30
C ASP A 570 8.89 28.27 -5.82
N ARG A 571 9.20 27.09 -5.26
CA ARG A 571 9.18 26.85 -3.81
C ARG A 571 10.55 26.33 -3.37
N LEU A 572 11.00 26.83 -2.20
CA LEU A 572 12.14 26.23 -1.51
C LEU A 572 11.65 25.39 -0.34
N VAL A 573 12.18 24.19 -0.18
CA VAL A 573 12.06 23.41 1.04
C VAL A 573 13.47 23.29 1.63
N LEU A 574 13.67 23.96 2.76
CA LEU A 574 14.92 23.92 3.53
C LEU A 574 14.75 22.91 4.65
N VAL A 575 15.66 21.96 4.76
CA VAL A 575 15.64 20.95 5.81
C VAL A 575 16.95 20.96 6.56
N ASN A 576 16.89 21.04 7.87
CA ASN A 576 18.02 20.92 8.77
C ASN A 576 17.73 19.82 9.80
N LEU A 577 18.40 18.69 9.68
CA LEU A 577 18.29 17.55 10.61
C LEU A 577 19.27 17.65 11.78
N GLY A 578 20.18 18.63 11.75
CA GLY A 578 21.16 18.89 12.79
C GLY A 578 20.76 20.01 13.75
N ARG A 579 21.75 20.64 14.36
CA ARG A 579 21.61 21.80 15.24
C ARG A 579 21.32 23.07 14.43
N ASP A 580 20.99 24.16 15.13
CA ASP A 580 20.84 25.47 14.53
C ASP A 580 22.02 25.81 13.62
N LEU A 581 21.73 26.16 12.37
CA LEU A 581 22.73 26.46 11.36
C LEU A 581 22.63 27.92 10.93
N THR A 582 23.77 28.62 10.92
CA THR A 582 23.87 29.96 10.36
C THR A 582 24.88 29.96 9.21
N LEU A 583 24.42 30.31 8.03
CA LEU A 583 25.22 30.39 6.81
C LEU A 583 25.41 31.88 6.46
N ARG A 584 26.62 32.40 6.67
CA ARG A 584 26.92 33.85 6.49
C ARG A 584 27.31 34.20 5.06
N VAL A 585 27.95 33.28 4.36
CA VAL A 585 28.29 33.42 2.95
C VAL A 585 27.91 32.12 2.27
N LEU A 586 26.94 32.19 1.36
CA LEU A 586 26.41 31.00 0.71
C LEU A 586 26.22 31.28 -0.79
N ALA A 587 27.18 30.82 -1.60
CA ALA A 587 27.13 30.91 -3.05
C ALA A 587 26.39 29.65 -3.60
N GLU A 588 25.10 29.54 -3.30
CA GLU A 588 24.24 28.46 -3.78
C GLU A 588 23.15 29.01 -4.70
N PRO A 589 23.21 28.72 -6.02
CA PRO A 589 22.25 29.25 -7.00
C PRO A 589 20.78 28.92 -6.70
N LEU A 590 20.51 27.77 -6.08
CA LEU A 590 19.13 27.37 -5.76
C LEU A 590 18.46 28.28 -4.71
N LEU A 591 19.25 29.04 -3.95
CA LEU A 591 18.73 29.99 -2.96
C LEU A 591 18.44 31.38 -3.57
N ALA A 592 18.90 31.64 -4.81
CA ALA A 592 18.62 32.92 -5.44
C ALA A 592 17.11 33.14 -5.59
N PRO A 593 16.57 34.33 -5.27
CA PRO A 593 15.18 34.64 -5.57
C PRO A 593 14.90 34.44 -7.07
N PRO A 594 13.72 33.96 -7.45
CA PRO A 594 13.41 33.68 -8.84
C PRO A 594 13.18 34.93 -9.69
N LEU A 595 12.98 36.09 -9.05
CA LEU A 595 12.80 37.39 -9.69
C LEU A 595 13.93 38.34 -9.27
N VAL A 596 14.36 39.21 -10.19
CA VAL A 596 15.31 40.26 -9.89
C VAL A 596 14.73 41.20 -8.81
N ASP A 597 15.53 41.52 -7.79
CA ASP A 597 15.08 42.25 -6.59
C ASP A 597 13.98 41.58 -5.79
N GLY A 598 13.71 40.28 -6.03
CA GLY A 598 12.78 39.47 -5.27
C GLY A 598 13.34 39.08 -3.90
N ALA A 599 12.43 38.56 -3.05
CA ALA A 599 12.78 37.98 -1.77
C ALA A 599 11.99 36.69 -1.52
N TRP A 600 12.49 35.86 -0.62
CA TRP A 600 11.76 34.68 -0.14
C TRP A 600 10.94 35.02 1.10
N MET A 601 9.74 34.49 1.17
CA MET A 601 8.84 34.61 2.33
C MET A 601 8.52 33.23 2.87
N LEU A 602 8.48 33.10 4.20
CA LEU A 602 8.10 31.86 4.87
C LEU A 602 6.63 31.55 4.58
N LEU A 603 6.36 30.42 3.96
CA LEU A 603 5.02 29.91 3.67
C LEU A 603 4.56 28.91 4.73
N TRP A 604 5.44 28.03 5.20
CA TRP A 604 5.17 27.00 6.19
C TRP A 604 6.44 26.66 6.98
N SER A 605 6.26 26.27 8.25
CA SER A 605 7.38 25.84 9.11
C SER A 605 6.98 24.66 9.99
N SER A 606 7.86 23.67 10.14
CA SER A 606 7.69 22.60 11.13
C SER A 606 7.75 23.10 12.58
N GLU A 607 8.31 24.31 12.78
CA GLU A 607 8.47 24.95 14.09
C GLU A 607 7.29 25.84 14.47
N GLU A 608 6.18 25.77 13.71
CA GLU A 608 4.96 26.46 14.11
C GLU A 608 4.46 25.95 15.47
N PRO A 609 4.13 26.85 16.43
CA PRO A 609 3.64 26.43 17.76
C PRO A 609 2.42 25.52 17.72
N ALA A 610 1.55 25.67 16.70
CA ALA A 610 0.41 24.78 16.48
C ALA A 610 0.80 23.31 16.25
N TYR A 611 2.04 23.05 15.85
CA TYR A 611 2.60 21.70 15.63
C TYR A 611 3.51 21.26 16.79
N GLY A 612 3.57 22.06 17.88
CA GLY A 612 4.46 21.83 19.02
C GLY A 612 5.91 22.28 18.76
N GLY A 613 6.12 23.18 17.79
CA GLY A 613 7.40 23.80 17.51
C GLY A 613 7.71 25.01 18.41
N GLY A 614 8.94 25.52 18.30
CA GLY A 614 9.44 26.65 19.08
C GLY A 614 9.17 28.04 18.47
N GLY A 615 8.51 28.08 17.31
CA GLY A 615 8.37 29.29 16.49
C GLY A 615 9.53 29.46 15.49
N SER A 616 9.29 30.22 14.43
CA SER A 616 10.28 30.48 13.37
C SER A 616 10.63 31.96 13.29
N ALA A 617 11.93 32.25 13.36
CA ALA A 617 12.45 33.58 12.98
C ALA A 617 12.53 33.69 11.44
N ALA A 618 12.75 34.91 10.95
CA ALA A 618 13.04 35.12 9.55
C ALA A 618 14.26 34.25 9.11
N VAL A 619 14.12 33.57 7.98
CA VAL A 619 15.15 32.64 7.48
C VAL A 619 16.32 33.45 6.90
N GLU A 620 16.04 34.37 5.99
CA GLU A 620 17.02 35.32 5.47
C GLU A 620 17.08 36.54 6.38
N GLN A 621 18.28 36.85 6.87
CA GLN A 621 18.53 37.95 7.79
C GLN A 621 18.87 39.22 7.05
N SER A 622 18.72 40.39 7.72
CA SER A 622 19.08 41.70 7.13
C SER A 622 20.55 41.84 6.79
N ASP A 623 21.43 41.03 7.38
CA ASP A 623 22.87 40.96 7.09
C ASP A 623 23.21 39.99 5.96
N GLY A 624 22.21 39.40 5.29
CA GLY A 624 22.38 38.42 4.21
C GLY A 624 22.69 37.00 4.72
N ALA A 625 22.71 36.76 6.01
CA ALA A 625 22.88 35.42 6.57
C ALA A 625 21.58 34.61 6.47
N TRP A 626 21.72 33.31 6.26
CA TRP A 626 20.60 32.36 6.34
C TRP A 626 20.64 31.61 7.66
N ARG A 627 19.54 31.62 8.39
CA ARG A 627 19.39 30.89 9.67
C ARG A 627 18.35 29.80 9.53
N LEU A 628 18.79 28.56 9.71
CA LEU A 628 17.95 27.37 9.71
C LEU A 628 17.88 26.83 11.13
N PRO A 629 16.69 26.79 11.74
CA PRO A 629 16.53 26.15 13.05
C PRO A 629 16.96 24.68 12.96
N GLY A 630 17.46 24.15 14.07
CA GLY A 630 17.78 22.74 14.18
C GLY A 630 16.54 21.87 14.18
N HIS A 631 16.64 20.67 13.61
CA HIS A 631 15.56 19.71 13.53
C HIS A 631 14.29 20.28 12.89
N ALA A 632 14.43 21.04 11.80
CA ALA A 632 13.32 21.78 11.20
C ALA A 632 13.26 21.63 9.67
N ALA A 633 12.05 21.78 9.15
CA ALA A 633 11.78 22.00 7.73
C ALA A 633 11.03 23.31 7.54
N LEU A 634 11.43 24.07 6.54
CA LEU A 634 10.86 25.37 6.21
C LEU A 634 10.50 25.39 4.73
N VAL A 635 9.31 25.90 4.41
CA VAL A 635 8.87 26.10 3.02
C VAL A 635 8.83 27.60 2.75
N LEU A 636 9.52 28.04 1.70
CA LEU A 636 9.53 29.42 1.27
C LEU A 636 8.87 29.56 -0.10
N ALA A 637 8.17 30.67 -0.29
CA ALA A 637 7.61 31.10 -1.57
C ALA A 637 8.15 32.49 -1.93
N PRO A 638 8.17 32.88 -3.24
CA PRO A 638 8.52 34.22 -3.63
C PRO A 638 7.54 35.25 -3.08
N ALA A 639 8.07 36.35 -2.57
CA ALA A 639 7.25 37.48 -2.15
C ALA A 639 6.72 38.21 -3.40
N ARG A 640 5.42 38.13 -3.67
CA ARG A 640 4.80 38.73 -4.87
C ARG A 640 4.50 40.22 -4.77
N ASP A 641 4.48 40.82 -3.54
CA ASP A 641 4.25 42.24 -3.33
C ASP A 641 4.99 42.73 -2.08
N PHE A 642 6.19 43.27 -2.25
CA PHE A 642 6.73 44.19 -1.26
C PHE A 642 6.56 45.63 -1.79
N PRO A 643 5.88 46.51 -1.05
CA PRO A 643 6.01 47.93 -1.32
C PRO A 643 7.48 48.28 -1.15
N LYS A 644 8.08 48.90 -2.18
CA LYS A 644 9.43 49.46 -2.10
C LYS A 644 9.56 50.21 -0.77
N LYS A 645 10.55 49.84 0.06
CA LYS A 645 10.91 50.60 1.24
C LYS A 645 11.11 52.04 0.82
N SER A 646 10.16 52.90 1.20
CA SER A 646 10.45 54.34 1.33
C SER A 646 11.42 54.45 2.51
N ASP A 647 12.59 55.04 2.25
CA ASP A 647 13.55 55.37 3.27
C ASP A 647 12.85 56.20 4.38
N GLY A 648 12.72 55.63 5.55
CA GLY A 648 12.29 56.37 6.72
C GLY A 648 11.40 55.59 7.73
N ALA A 649 12.00 55.38 8.90
CA ALA A 649 11.43 55.12 10.21
C ALA A 649 10.93 53.70 10.57
N GLY A 650 11.56 53.21 11.62
CA GLY A 650 11.45 51.88 12.20
C GLY A 650 10.07 51.44 12.70
N GLY A 651 9.86 50.16 12.58
CA GLY A 651 8.73 49.44 13.16
C GLY A 651 8.80 47.98 12.71
N ASN A 652 9.33 47.14 13.57
CA ASN A 652 9.42 45.68 13.37
C ASN A 652 8.00 45.08 13.50
N THR A 653 7.35 44.79 12.38
CA THR A 653 6.20 43.88 12.37
C THR A 653 6.37 42.93 11.18
N THR A 654 6.73 41.71 11.44
CA THR A 654 6.75 40.59 10.48
C THR A 654 5.30 40.24 10.14
N PRO A 655 4.85 40.29 8.88
CA PRO A 655 3.54 39.78 8.53
C PRO A 655 3.59 38.27 8.52
N VAL A 656 2.99 37.64 9.51
CA VAL A 656 2.62 36.22 9.47
C VAL A 656 1.29 36.19 8.71
N ILE A 657 1.31 35.52 7.53
CA ILE A 657 0.04 35.21 6.86
C ILE A 657 -0.61 34.08 7.69
N VAL A 658 -1.47 34.48 8.60
CA VAL A 658 -2.42 33.58 9.25
C VAL A 658 -3.39 33.16 8.16
N VAL A 659 -3.37 31.89 7.76
CA VAL A 659 -4.45 31.30 6.98
C VAL A 659 -5.72 31.42 7.82
N SER A 660 -6.59 32.34 7.45
CA SER A 660 -7.84 32.59 8.17
C SER A 660 -8.68 31.32 8.19
N HIS A 661 -9.00 30.83 9.36
CA HIS A 661 -10.08 29.88 9.57
C HIS A 661 -11.39 30.57 9.17
N GLY A 662 -11.87 30.29 7.98
CA GLY A 662 -13.22 30.65 7.57
C GLY A 662 -14.20 29.84 8.41
N SER A 663 -14.88 30.53 9.33
CA SER A 663 -16.08 29.99 9.98
C SER A 663 -17.16 29.87 8.91
N GLU A 664 -17.49 28.65 8.51
CA GLU A 664 -18.72 28.37 7.78
C GLU A 664 -19.91 28.54 8.73
N THR A 665 -20.61 29.65 8.58
CA THR A 665 -22.01 29.76 8.97
C THR A 665 -22.83 30.08 7.74
N ASP A 666 -23.87 29.28 7.56
CA ASP A 666 -25.05 29.45 6.72
C ASP A 666 -24.92 29.32 5.20
N CYS A 667 -25.46 28.19 4.72
CA CYS A 667 -26.32 28.17 3.54
C CYS A 667 -27.50 27.22 3.75
N ARG A 668 -28.63 27.85 4.18
CA ARG A 668 -29.99 27.35 3.88
C ARG A 668 -30.44 28.01 2.59
N ALA A 669 -30.74 27.20 1.59
CA ALA A 669 -31.87 27.29 0.65
C ALA A 669 -31.78 26.14 -0.36
#